data_ec1383f4f4f5d782453eb96888e222d3
#
_entry.id   ec1383f4f4f5d782453eb96888e222d3
#
_cell.length_a   1.000
_cell.length_b   1.000
_cell.length_c   1.000
_cell.angle_alpha   90.00
_cell.angle_beta   90.00
_cell.angle_gamma   90.00
#
_symmetry.space_group_name_H-M   'P 1'
#
loop_
_entity.id
_entity.type
_entity.pdbx_description
1 polymer ?
#
loop_
_entity_poly.entity_id
_entity_poly.type
_entity_poly.pdbx_seq_one_letter_code
_entity_poly.pdbx_strand_id
1 'polypeptide(L)'
;SVPPLGVAGAAILAASCSRARAAPPSAARPAEASSPDAGPARLAEAGAVAAAEAWVEPPPACEEAPGVFFFSSPAVPSAGRPLRVLAVSDKPLTGELRVGEAREATRRGGPPYFWSVELPSAPAGSLAATFAQSACDAARGASTSKITVRKVAAAAPAPPKSGLWPVTRAWSRALESVYSAWIEALFDAPEGEQPSWRALHEVLRDPKQNLLYDHLGLGEDSGKTAPVVRPDCADLPYFLRAYFAWKLRLPFGLAECNRGGGGAPPSCRGLITNEDLDERAEAKKKDGAVAMFGAFLRGTLADKAHSGSARTPFEDEGADYYPVKLTWESLRPGTVYADPYGHILVIAKRLPQTAERGGVLYAVDGQPDGTVARKRFWRGNFLYATQPELGGPGFKQFRPMVRRAGALVRLDDEGIKASPEYGDLSRDAAKLDVEGFYDAMDDVLAPRPLDPERAMMETIAALDEQVRTRVQSIDNGRKWLEKGTGPVAMPEGGEIFETTGVWEDFSTPSRDLRLLIAIDVVKNFPARVARRPSRYAMPPGKAPRDVEADLGRVLARELEARKVTYTRTDGSPFTLTLAEVLARAGSFEMTYNPNDCAETRWGAAPGSAEASTCRAQAPAEQRARMETYRGWFSERRRPARK
;
A
#
# COMPACT_ATOMS: atom_id res chain seq x y z
N SER A 1 -17.21 38.31 -35.09
CA SER A 1 -16.18 37.38 -35.60
C SER A 1 -15.14 37.13 -34.52
N VAL A 2 -15.31 36.06 -33.80
CA VAL A 2 -14.36 35.59 -32.77
C VAL A 2 -13.66 34.34 -33.35
N PRO A 3 -12.32 34.22 -33.32
CA PRO A 3 -11.64 33.03 -33.78
C PRO A 3 -11.68 31.92 -32.72
N PRO A 4 -11.60 30.64 -33.11
CA PRO A 4 -11.69 29.53 -32.19
C PRO A 4 -10.37 29.34 -31.42
N LEU A 5 -10.50 29.13 -30.11
CA LEU A 5 -9.41 28.72 -29.20
C LEU A 5 -8.95 27.29 -29.54
N GLY A 6 -7.71 27.18 -29.94
CA GLY A 6 -7.03 25.90 -30.12
C GLY A 6 -6.82 25.18 -28.77
N VAL A 7 -7.31 23.97 -28.68
CA VAL A 7 -7.05 23.04 -27.56
C VAL A 7 -5.63 22.52 -27.73
N ALA A 8 -4.70 23.07 -26.95
CA ALA A 8 -3.37 22.48 -26.80
C ALA A 8 -3.52 21.19 -25.95
N GLY A 9 -3.38 20.05 -26.60
CA GLY A 9 -3.30 18.76 -25.93
C GLY A 9 -2.02 18.70 -25.09
N ALA A 10 -2.15 18.72 -23.78
CA ALA A 10 -1.07 18.39 -22.86
C ALA A 10 -0.78 16.89 -22.99
N ALA A 11 0.37 16.56 -23.57
CA ALA A 11 0.93 15.22 -23.52
C ALA A 11 1.26 14.89 -22.05
N ILE A 12 0.47 14.04 -21.43
CA ILE A 12 0.72 13.51 -20.10
C ILE A 12 1.80 12.42 -20.25
N LEU A 13 3.02 12.76 -19.86
CA LEU A 13 4.10 11.78 -19.68
C LEU A 13 3.75 10.90 -18.49
N ALA A 14 3.23 9.73 -18.76
CA ALA A 14 3.10 8.66 -17.76
C ALA A 14 4.49 8.10 -17.46
N ALA A 15 5.04 8.44 -16.30
CA ALA A 15 6.24 7.78 -15.78
C ALA A 15 5.80 6.51 -15.05
N SER A 16 6.19 5.35 -15.55
CA SER A 16 6.06 4.09 -14.80
C SER A 16 6.92 4.15 -13.54
N CYS A 17 6.69 3.25 -12.58
CA CYS A 17 7.56 3.01 -11.43
C CYS A 17 9.04 2.72 -11.84
N SER A 18 9.46 3.18 -12.99
CA SER A 18 10.69 2.81 -13.69
C SER A 18 11.25 3.90 -14.60
N ARG A 19 11.97 4.86 -14.06
CA ARG A 19 12.95 5.60 -14.86
C ARG A 19 14.34 4.97 -14.71
N ALA A 20 14.76 4.16 -15.69
CA ALA A 20 16.14 3.67 -15.78
C ALA A 20 16.88 4.40 -16.90
N ARG A 21 18.03 5.02 -16.61
CA ARG A 21 19.06 5.32 -17.60
C ARG A 21 20.02 4.15 -17.65
N ALA A 22 20.21 3.59 -18.84
CA ALA A 22 21.16 2.52 -19.12
C ALA A 22 22.60 3.03 -19.05
N ALA A 23 23.49 2.28 -18.39
CA ALA A 23 24.94 2.38 -18.50
C ALA A 23 25.45 1.27 -19.44
N PRO A 24 26.55 1.49 -20.21
CA PRO A 24 27.00 0.55 -21.23
C PRO A 24 27.68 -0.70 -20.65
N PRO A 25 27.70 -1.84 -21.37
CA PRO A 25 28.18 -3.10 -20.87
C PRO A 25 29.71 -3.24 -20.90
N SER A 26 30.28 -3.81 -19.85
CA SER A 26 31.66 -4.31 -19.81
C SER A 26 31.64 -5.82 -20.04
N ALA A 27 32.45 -6.29 -20.95
CA ALA A 27 32.57 -7.68 -21.35
C ALA A 27 33.37 -8.51 -20.33
N ALA A 28 32.89 -9.70 -19.97
CA ALA A 28 33.70 -10.74 -19.34
C ALA A 28 33.29 -12.13 -19.87
N ARG A 29 34.33 -12.96 -20.09
CA ARG A 29 34.31 -14.30 -20.70
C ARG A 29 33.69 -15.39 -19.81
N PRO A 30 33.24 -16.52 -20.39
CA PRO A 30 32.60 -17.59 -19.66
C PRO A 30 33.59 -18.56 -19.01
N ALA A 31 33.20 -19.10 -17.86
CA ALA A 31 33.81 -20.28 -17.24
C ALA A 31 32.78 -21.42 -17.21
N GLU A 32 33.17 -22.55 -17.74
CA GLU A 32 32.44 -23.82 -17.68
C GLU A 32 32.44 -24.37 -16.24
N ALA A 33 31.30 -24.89 -15.80
CA ALA A 33 31.24 -25.76 -14.63
C ALA A 33 30.15 -26.81 -14.76
N SER A 34 30.58 -28.04 -14.61
CA SER A 34 29.90 -29.31 -14.64
C SER A 34 28.85 -29.47 -13.53
N SER A 35 27.72 -30.08 -13.88
CA SER A 35 26.69 -30.56 -12.94
C SER A 35 27.10 -31.82 -12.19
N PRO A 36 26.65 -32.01 -10.97
CA PRO A 36 26.39 -33.34 -10.44
C PRO A 36 24.89 -33.56 -10.17
N ASP A 37 24.47 -34.75 -10.54
CA ASP A 37 23.21 -35.40 -10.24
C ASP A 37 22.87 -35.33 -8.74
N ALA A 38 21.65 -34.91 -8.42
CA ALA A 38 21.10 -35.02 -7.08
C ALA A 38 19.72 -35.67 -7.14
N GLY A 39 19.63 -36.88 -6.62
CA GLY A 39 18.41 -37.65 -6.44
C GLY A 39 17.42 -36.96 -5.45
N PRO A 40 16.18 -37.48 -5.30
CA PRO A 40 15.09 -36.79 -4.64
C PRO A 40 15.35 -36.63 -3.13
N ALA A 41 15.46 -35.38 -2.68
CA ALA A 41 15.55 -35.02 -1.29
C ALA A 41 14.19 -35.27 -0.59
N ARG A 42 14.23 -35.99 0.52
CA ARG A 42 13.10 -36.14 1.45
C ARG A 42 12.67 -34.77 1.97
N LEU A 43 11.37 -34.49 1.91
CA LEU A 43 10.74 -33.36 2.56
C LEU A 43 11.05 -33.42 4.06
N ALA A 44 11.89 -32.50 4.53
CA ALA A 44 12.06 -32.25 5.95
C ALA A 44 10.78 -31.63 6.48
N GLU A 45 10.25 -32.15 7.56
CA GLU A 45 9.13 -31.58 8.30
C GLU A 45 9.48 -30.13 8.68
N ALA A 46 8.76 -29.16 8.09
CA ALA A 46 8.84 -27.77 8.47
C ALA A 46 8.39 -27.67 9.92
N GLY A 47 9.32 -27.31 10.80
CA GLY A 47 9.03 -27.06 12.20
C GLY A 47 7.87 -26.05 12.30
N ALA A 48 6.85 -26.40 13.06
CA ALA A 48 5.70 -25.54 13.33
C ALA A 48 6.22 -24.23 13.95
N VAL A 49 6.15 -23.15 13.19
CA VAL A 49 6.28 -21.80 13.74
C VAL A 49 5.13 -21.67 14.73
N ALA A 50 5.43 -21.34 16.00
CA ALA A 50 4.43 -21.14 17.02
C ALA A 50 3.37 -20.19 16.48
N ALA A 51 2.11 -20.63 16.46
CA ALA A 51 1.00 -19.81 16.02
C ALA A 51 1.04 -18.49 16.79
N ALA A 52 1.09 -17.36 16.07
CA ALA A 52 1.04 -16.06 16.71
C ALA A 52 -0.23 -16.02 17.56
N GLU A 53 -0.10 -15.66 18.84
CA GLU A 53 -1.26 -15.56 19.71
C GLU A 53 -2.27 -14.62 19.06
N ALA A 54 -3.50 -15.09 18.91
CA ALA A 54 -4.59 -14.38 18.27
C ALA A 54 -4.85 -13.07 19.02
N TRP A 55 -4.63 -11.92 18.37
CA TRP A 55 -4.87 -10.63 18.99
C TRP A 55 -6.39 -10.43 19.20
N VAL A 56 -6.77 -10.30 20.46
CA VAL A 56 -8.11 -9.86 20.87
C VAL A 56 -7.89 -8.60 21.69
N GLU A 57 -8.64 -7.55 21.37
CA GLU A 57 -8.56 -6.32 22.15
C GLU A 57 -8.93 -6.63 23.60
N PRO A 58 -8.04 -6.37 24.57
CA PRO A 58 -8.35 -6.60 25.97
C PRO A 58 -9.50 -5.69 26.42
N PRO A 59 -10.33 -6.12 27.39
CA PRO A 59 -11.40 -5.29 27.89
C PRO A 59 -10.83 -4.01 28.48
N PRO A 60 -11.56 -2.87 28.38
CA PRO A 60 -11.14 -1.62 28.96
C PRO A 60 -10.87 -1.75 30.46
N ALA A 61 -9.66 -1.42 30.86
CA ALA A 61 -9.24 -1.40 32.25
C ALA A 61 -8.74 0.00 32.63
N CYS A 62 -8.80 0.33 33.92
CA CYS A 62 -8.19 1.56 34.42
C CYS A 62 -6.67 1.40 34.41
N GLU A 63 -6.00 2.24 33.62
CA GLU A 63 -4.55 2.27 33.50
C GLU A 63 -3.97 3.40 34.36
N GLU A 64 -3.14 3.06 35.36
CA GLU A 64 -2.46 4.06 36.22
C GLU A 64 -1.45 4.88 35.42
N ALA A 65 -0.79 4.26 34.42
CA ALA A 65 0.12 4.91 33.49
C ALA A 65 -0.39 4.73 32.05
N PRO A 66 -1.38 5.52 31.62
CA PRO A 66 -2.09 5.30 30.35
C PRO A 66 -1.21 5.52 29.11
N GLY A 67 -0.05 6.19 29.25
CA GLY A 67 0.85 6.44 28.13
C GLY A 67 0.23 7.29 27.01
N VAL A 68 -0.65 8.22 27.39
CA VAL A 68 -1.29 9.13 26.43
C VAL A 68 -0.31 10.21 26.02
N PHE A 69 -0.04 10.32 24.73
CA PHE A 69 0.75 11.40 24.14
C PHE A 69 -0.19 12.42 23.51
N PHE A 70 0.01 13.71 23.87
CA PHE A 70 -0.75 14.80 23.29
C PHE A 70 0.04 15.49 22.17
N PHE A 71 -0.62 15.66 21.04
CA PHE A 71 -0.07 16.36 19.89
C PHE A 71 -1.01 17.51 19.49
N SER A 72 -0.44 18.67 19.14
CA SER A 72 -1.21 19.84 18.68
C SER A 72 -0.74 20.33 17.32
N SER A 73 -1.68 20.78 16.50
CA SER A 73 -1.45 21.37 15.18
C SER A 73 -2.32 22.64 15.05
N PRO A 74 -1.75 23.82 14.68
CA PRO A 74 -0.38 24.05 14.23
C PRO A 74 0.67 23.94 15.33
N ALA A 75 1.96 23.87 14.93
CA ALA A 75 3.10 23.78 15.86
C ALA A 75 3.19 24.95 16.84
N VAL A 76 2.75 26.12 16.41
CA VAL A 76 2.68 27.35 17.21
C VAL A 76 1.26 27.91 17.11
N PRO A 77 0.35 27.46 18.00
CA PRO A 77 -1.04 27.92 17.98
C PRO A 77 -1.15 29.41 18.25
N SER A 78 -2.07 30.07 17.55
CA SER A 78 -2.37 31.51 17.75
C SER A 78 -3.87 31.78 17.87
N ALA A 79 -4.22 32.79 18.60
CA ALA A 79 -5.61 33.17 18.87
C ALA A 79 -6.39 33.44 17.56
N GLY A 80 -7.65 33.00 17.54
CA GLY A 80 -8.53 33.18 16.40
C GLY A 80 -8.25 32.24 15.22
N ARG A 81 -7.30 31.31 15.35
CA ARG A 81 -6.98 30.31 14.33
C ARG A 81 -7.40 28.91 14.75
N PRO A 82 -7.65 28.00 13.80
CA PRO A 82 -7.94 26.61 14.11
C PRO A 82 -6.81 25.95 14.92
N LEU A 83 -7.19 25.14 15.90
CA LEU A 83 -6.29 24.32 16.70
C LEU A 83 -6.84 22.89 16.76
N ARG A 84 -6.07 21.93 16.26
CA ARG A 84 -6.33 20.50 16.42
C ARG A 84 -5.48 19.95 17.55
N VAL A 85 -6.08 19.12 18.36
CA VAL A 85 -5.39 18.40 19.43
C VAL A 85 -5.72 16.92 19.31
N LEU A 86 -4.68 16.10 19.34
CA LEU A 86 -4.78 14.64 19.34
C LEU A 86 -4.33 14.13 20.71
N ALA A 87 -5.03 13.13 21.22
CA ALA A 87 -4.54 12.22 22.24
C ALA A 87 -4.29 10.88 21.58
N VAL A 88 -3.10 10.30 21.73
CA VAL A 88 -2.69 9.04 21.10
C VAL A 88 -2.15 8.10 22.17
N SER A 89 -2.54 6.82 22.12
CA SER A 89 -2.05 5.77 23.02
C SER A 89 -1.90 4.45 22.28
N ASP A 90 -0.88 3.67 22.60
CA ASP A 90 -0.74 2.29 22.13
C ASP A 90 -1.60 1.30 22.96
N LYS A 91 -2.15 1.75 24.10
CA LYS A 91 -3.02 0.95 24.95
C LYS A 91 -4.49 1.11 24.55
N PRO A 92 -5.33 0.08 24.69
CA PRO A 92 -6.74 0.10 24.30
C PRO A 92 -7.61 0.85 25.33
N LEU A 93 -7.29 2.11 25.56
CA LEU A 93 -8.01 2.97 26.49
C LEU A 93 -9.41 3.29 25.96
N THR A 94 -10.34 3.52 26.87
CA THR A 94 -11.63 4.18 26.62
C THR A 94 -11.70 5.47 27.43
N GLY A 95 -12.21 6.55 26.83
CA GLY A 95 -12.22 7.84 27.52
C GLY A 95 -12.60 8.97 26.61
N GLU A 96 -12.48 10.18 27.14
CA GLU A 96 -12.82 11.42 26.46
C GLU A 96 -11.64 12.39 26.44
N LEU A 97 -11.31 12.90 25.26
CA LEU A 97 -10.40 14.02 25.10
C LEU A 97 -11.17 15.33 25.26
N ARG A 98 -10.68 16.21 26.13
CA ARG A 98 -11.25 17.54 26.41
C ARG A 98 -10.21 18.62 26.15
N VAL A 99 -10.61 19.68 25.43
CA VAL A 99 -9.77 20.86 25.18
C VAL A 99 -10.67 22.10 25.26
N GLY A 100 -10.59 22.86 26.35
CA GLY A 100 -11.59 23.90 26.63
C GLY A 100 -13.00 23.29 26.72
N GLU A 101 -13.94 23.82 25.94
CA GLU A 101 -15.31 23.31 25.86
C GLU A 101 -15.49 22.15 24.87
N ALA A 102 -14.51 21.92 23.99
CA ALA A 102 -14.60 20.88 22.98
C ALA A 102 -14.26 19.49 23.57
N ARG A 103 -14.99 18.47 23.14
CA ARG A 103 -14.91 17.09 23.64
C ARG A 103 -15.00 16.08 22.53
N GLU A 104 -14.30 14.97 22.69
CA GLU A 104 -14.39 13.82 21.78
C GLU A 104 -14.19 12.51 22.55
N ALA A 105 -15.21 11.68 22.51
CA ALA A 105 -15.22 10.36 23.15
C ALA A 105 -15.02 9.22 22.14
N THR A 106 -15.20 9.49 20.84
CA THR A 106 -15.05 8.49 19.79
C THR A 106 -13.61 8.11 19.60
N ARG A 107 -13.29 6.89 20.00
CA ARG A 107 -11.97 6.30 19.77
C ARG A 107 -11.81 5.87 18.32
N ARG A 108 -10.69 6.23 17.72
CA ARG A 108 -10.28 5.81 16.38
C ARG A 108 -9.01 4.97 16.43
N GLY A 109 -8.73 4.22 15.36
CA GLY A 109 -7.54 3.37 15.23
C GLY A 109 -7.55 2.14 16.13
N GLY A 110 -6.37 1.52 16.27
CA GLY A 110 -6.15 0.50 17.26
C GLY A 110 -5.20 -0.64 16.92
N PRO A 111 -4.06 -0.80 17.64
CA PRO A 111 -3.16 0.24 18.15
C PRO A 111 -2.32 0.90 17.03
N PRO A 112 -2.02 2.18 17.04
CA PRO A 112 -2.34 3.14 18.11
C PRO A 112 -3.80 3.56 18.06
N TYR A 113 -4.34 3.86 19.23
CA TYR A 113 -5.67 4.45 19.40
C TYR A 113 -5.54 5.96 19.50
N PHE A 114 -6.51 6.70 18.94
CA PHE A 114 -6.46 8.15 19.01
C PHE A 114 -7.84 8.80 19.08
N TRP A 115 -7.84 10.01 19.63
CA TRP A 115 -8.97 10.95 19.73
C TRP A 115 -8.50 12.28 19.16
N SER A 116 -9.36 13.00 18.48
CA SER A 116 -9.03 14.27 17.89
C SER A 116 -10.12 15.30 18.11
N VAL A 117 -9.74 16.47 18.62
CA VAL A 117 -10.60 17.63 18.82
C VAL A 117 -10.12 18.77 17.94
N GLU A 118 -11.02 19.49 17.31
CA GLU A 118 -10.74 20.73 16.61
C GLU A 118 -11.47 21.90 17.24
N LEU A 119 -10.71 22.93 17.61
CA LEU A 119 -11.21 24.25 17.96
C LEU A 119 -11.11 25.15 16.72
N PRO A 120 -12.21 25.56 16.09
CA PRO A 120 -12.16 26.42 14.89
C PRO A 120 -11.48 27.78 15.16
N SER A 121 -11.56 28.25 16.41
CA SER A 121 -10.96 29.52 16.86
C SER A 121 -10.43 29.34 18.26
N ALA A 122 -9.11 29.15 18.42
CA ALA A 122 -8.49 28.96 19.71
C ALA A 122 -8.42 30.29 20.49
N PRO A 123 -8.79 30.33 21.79
CA PRO A 123 -8.61 31.52 22.64
C PRO A 123 -7.14 31.71 23.00
N ALA A 124 -6.70 32.95 23.15
CA ALA A 124 -5.33 33.24 23.60
C ALA A 124 -5.10 32.79 25.05
N GLY A 125 -3.91 32.31 25.35
CA GLY A 125 -3.52 31.92 26.71
C GLY A 125 -3.16 30.45 26.84
N SER A 126 -3.41 29.90 28.00
CA SER A 126 -3.11 28.49 28.29
C SER A 126 -4.38 27.66 28.23
N LEU A 127 -4.37 26.63 27.38
CA LEU A 127 -5.40 25.62 27.31
C LEU A 127 -4.89 24.31 27.90
N ALA A 128 -5.72 23.64 28.69
CA ALA A 128 -5.48 22.27 29.12
C ALA A 128 -6.11 21.29 28.09
N ALA A 129 -5.32 20.35 27.61
CA ALA A 129 -5.82 19.17 26.93
C ALA A 129 -5.81 18.02 27.92
N THR A 130 -6.97 17.46 28.23
CA THR A 130 -7.12 16.40 29.23
C THR A 130 -7.77 15.19 28.58
N PHE A 131 -7.16 14.01 28.76
CA PHE A 131 -7.78 12.74 28.44
C PHE A 131 -8.21 12.06 29.73
N ALA A 132 -9.50 11.83 29.90
CA ALA A 132 -10.09 11.18 31.07
C ALA A 132 -10.55 9.76 30.68
N GLN A 133 -9.99 8.74 31.34
CA GLN A 133 -10.37 7.35 31.09
C GLN A 133 -11.76 7.06 31.69
N SER A 134 -12.63 6.40 30.91
CA SER A 134 -13.98 6.00 31.38
C SER A 134 -13.94 4.84 32.37
N ALA A 135 -12.90 4.03 32.35
CA ALA A 135 -12.74 2.87 33.25
C ALA A 135 -12.12 3.23 34.61
N CYS A 136 -11.79 4.51 34.85
CA CYS A 136 -11.16 4.98 36.08
C CYS A 136 -12.06 5.96 36.84
N ASP A 137 -11.84 6.06 38.16
CA ASP A 137 -12.33 7.19 38.93
C ASP A 137 -11.69 8.50 38.44
N ALA A 138 -12.47 9.57 38.40
CA ALA A 138 -12.08 10.85 37.81
C ALA A 138 -10.73 11.43 38.31
N ALA A 139 -10.30 11.06 39.51
CA ALA A 139 -9.04 11.52 40.11
C ALA A 139 -7.81 10.72 39.66
N ARG A 140 -7.95 9.47 39.20
CA ARG A 140 -6.83 8.55 38.91
C ARG A 140 -6.52 8.36 37.44
N GLY A 141 -7.49 8.58 36.55
CA GLY A 141 -7.38 8.20 35.14
C GLY A 141 -7.17 9.36 34.17
N ALA A 142 -6.81 10.55 34.64
CA ALA A 142 -6.66 11.71 33.76
C ALA A 142 -5.19 12.00 33.43
N SER A 143 -4.90 12.08 32.13
CA SER A 143 -3.65 12.66 31.62
C SER A 143 -3.91 14.09 31.13
N THR A 144 -3.02 15.02 31.43
CA THR A 144 -3.20 16.43 31.04
C THR A 144 -1.93 16.99 30.42
N SER A 145 -2.09 17.76 29.35
CA SER A 145 -1.03 18.53 28.71
C SER A 145 -1.44 19.99 28.57
N LYS A 146 -0.47 20.87 28.67
CA LYS A 146 -0.66 22.33 28.56
C LYS A 146 -0.31 22.80 27.15
N ILE A 147 -1.24 23.47 26.48
CA ILE A 147 -1.04 24.08 25.17
C ILE A 147 -1.03 25.59 25.32
N THR A 148 0.03 26.24 24.85
CA THR A 148 0.14 27.70 24.89
C THR A 148 -0.30 28.27 23.54
N VAL A 149 -1.38 29.06 23.54
CA VAL A 149 -1.91 29.77 22.38
C VAL A 149 -1.45 31.23 22.43
N ARG A 150 -0.67 31.66 21.45
CA ARG A 150 -0.12 33.04 21.38
C ARG A 150 -1.20 34.04 21.01
N LYS A 151 -1.10 35.27 21.52
CA LYS A 151 -2.02 36.35 21.15
C LYS A 151 -1.91 36.77 19.67
N VAL A 152 -0.72 36.65 19.11
CA VAL A 152 -0.41 37.04 17.73
C VAL A 152 0.24 35.84 17.03
N ALA A 153 -0.04 35.67 15.74
CA ALA A 153 0.60 34.65 14.93
C ALA A 153 2.14 34.81 14.95
N ALA A 154 2.85 33.69 15.04
CA ALA A 154 4.30 33.73 14.92
C ALA A 154 4.70 34.16 13.50
N ALA A 155 5.79 34.93 13.40
CA ALA A 155 6.41 35.18 12.10
C ALA A 155 6.86 33.84 11.48
N ALA A 156 6.76 33.74 10.16
CA ALA A 156 7.27 32.58 9.44
C ALA A 156 8.74 32.35 9.78
N PRO A 157 9.17 31.14 10.13
CA PRO A 157 10.58 30.87 10.39
C PRO A 157 11.41 31.11 9.13
N ALA A 158 12.60 31.69 9.32
CA ALA A 158 13.55 31.83 8.22
C ALA A 158 13.90 30.46 7.62
N PRO A 159 14.16 30.37 6.31
CA PRO A 159 14.69 29.16 5.70
C PRO A 159 15.96 28.69 6.43
N PRO A 160 16.21 27.39 6.51
CA PRO A 160 17.42 26.88 7.14
C PRO A 160 18.67 27.36 6.39
N LYS A 161 19.77 27.55 7.12
CA LYS A 161 21.06 27.95 6.54
C LYS A 161 21.66 26.83 5.70
N SER A 162 21.39 25.57 6.05
CA SER A 162 21.82 24.37 5.35
C SER A 162 20.73 23.31 5.43
N GLY A 163 20.71 22.38 4.47
CA GLY A 163 19.70 21.32 4.39
C GLY A 163 18.32 21.83 3.99
N LEU A 164 17.36 20.90 3.96
CA LEU A 164 15.98 21.17 3.55
C LEU A 164 15.11 21.69 4.71
N TRP A 165 15.32 21.19 5.91
CA TRP A 165 14.70 21.67 7.15
C TRP A 165 15.57 21.34 8.36
N PRO A 166 15.52 22.14 9.44
CA PRO A 166 16.27 21.86 10.65
C PRO A 166 15.68 20.68 11.40
N VAL A 167 16.52 19.76 11.86
CA VAL A 167 16.13 18.66 12.74
C VAL A 167 16.14 19.17 14.19
N THR A 168 14.96 19.24 14.81
CA THR A 168 14.79 19.69 16.20
C THR A 168 14.13 18.66 17.10
N ARG A 169 13.68 17.54 16.53
CA ARG A 169 13.07 16.41 17.23
C ARG A 169 13.67 15.10 16.75
N ALA A 170 13.58 14.07 17.57
CA ALA A 170 13.92 12.70 17.21
C ALA A 170 12.64 11.89 17.00
N TRP A 171 12.73 10.81 16.22
CA TRP A 171 11.69 9.80 16.15
C TRP A 171 11.55 9.11 17.51
N SER A 172 10.32 8.83 17.92
CA SER A 172 9.97 8.08 19.12
C SER A 172 8.70 7.27 18.86
N ARG A 173 8.42 6.29 19.69
CA ARG A 173 7.19 5.51 19.59
C ARG A 173 5.94 6.40 19.56
N ALA A 174 5.90 7.42 20.39
CA ALA A 174 4.78 8.37 20.43
C ALA A 174 4.60 9.10 19.08
N LEU A 175 5.68 9.53 18.43
CA LEU A 175 5.60 10.19 17.12
C LEU A 175 5.30 9.21 15.98
N GLU A 176 5.76 7.97 16.06
CA GLU A 176 5.33 6.90 15.15
C GLU A 176 3.82 6.62 15.30
N SER A 177 3.30 6.69 16.52
CA SER A 177 1.87 6.53 16.77
C SER A 177 1.05 7.72 16.26
N VAL A 178 1.58 8.95 16.34
CA VAL A 178 0.99 10.13 15.66
C VAL A 178 1.05 9.98 14.13
N TYR A 179 2.15 9.45 13.58
CA TYR A 179 2.27 9.16 12.14
C TYR A 179 1.19 8.17 11.70
N SER A 180 1.00 7.08 12.45
CA SER A 180 -0.05 6.10 12.16
C SER A 180 -1.46 6.71 12.23
N ALA A 181 -1.75 7.51 13.26
CA ALA A 181 -3.03 8.20 13.41
C ALA A 181 -3.28 9.19 12.26
N TRP A 182 -2.23 9.91 11.84
CA TRP A 182 -2.30 10.83 10.70
C TRP A 182 -2.57 10.09 9.38
N ILE A 183 -1.87 8.98 9.09
CA ILE A 183 -2.11 8.16 7.88
C ILE A 183 -3.53 7.62 7.87
N GLU A 184 -4.03 7.12 9.01
CA GLU A 184 -5.39 6.61 9.09
C GLU A 184 -6.43 7.70 8.83
N ALA A 185 -6.25 8.89 9.41
CA ALA A 185 -7.15 10.01 9.19
C ALA A 185 -7.08 10.54 7.76
N LEU A 186 -5.86 10.61 7.18
CA LEU A 186 -5.63 11.15 5.84
C LEU A 186 -6.36 10.36 4.75
N PHE A 187 -6.43 9.03 4.88
CA PHE A 187 -7.06 8.13 3.91
C PHE A 187 -8.34 7.49 4.45
N ASP A 188 -8.99 8.16 5.41
CA ASP A 188 -10.26 7.66 5.94
C ASP A 188 -11.37 7.72 4.88
N ALA A 189 -12.17 6.66 4.84
CA ALA A 189 -13.33 6.53 4.00
C ALA A 189 -14.28 5.48 4.61
N PRO A 190 -15.56 5.44 4.22
CA PRO A 190 -16.50 4.44 4.68
C PRO A 190 -16.00 3.00 4.50
N GLU A 191 -16.47 2.10 5.35
CA GLU A 191 -16.17 0.68 5.23
C GLU A 191 -16.71 0.14 3.90
N GLY A 192 -15.94 -0.73 3.25
CA GLY A 192 -16.31 -1.32 1.97
C GLY A 192 -16.03 -0.43 0.76
N GLU A 193 -15.80 0.88 0.93
CA GLU A 193 -15.43 1.76 -0.17
C GLU A 193 -13.92 1.69 -0.45
N GLN A 194 -13.58 1.79 -1.73
CA GLN A 194 -12.20 1.87 -2.21
C GLN A 194 -12.03 3.11 -3.09
N PRO A 195 -12.03 4.30 -2.45
CA PRO A 195 -11.90 5.56 -3.17
C PRO A 195 -10.55 5.69 -3.87
N SER A 196 -10.55 6.51 -4.91
CA SER A 196 -9.34 6.95 -5.61
C SER A 196 -9.31 8.48 -5.64
N TRP A 197 -8.16 9.04 -5.34
CA TRP A 197 -7.87 10.47 -5.41
C TRP A 197 -6.96 10.73 -6.60
N ARG A 198 -7.21 11.83 -7.34
CA ARG A 198 -6.45 12.16 -8.56
C ARG A 198 -4.97 12.45 -8.29
N ALA A 199 -4.65 12.85 -7.06
CA ALA A 199 -3.29 13.13 -6.64
C ALA A 199 -3.19 13.17 -5.10
N LEU A 200 -2.02 12.90 -4.55
CA LEU A 200 -1.78 12.97 -3.11
C LEU A 200 -2.04 14.38 -2.53
N HIS A 201 -1.72 15.43 -3.29
CA HIS A 201 -1.94 16.80 -2.80
C HIS A 201 -3.43 17.16 -2.66
N GLU A 202 -4.36 16.48 -3.32
CA GLU A 202 -5.79 16.69 -3.08
C GLU A 202 -6.18 16.25 -1.66
N VAL A 203 -5.61 15.14 -1.19
CA VAL A 203 -5.84 14.62 0.16
C VAL A 203 -5.13 15.49 1.21
N LEU A 204 -3.86 15.85 0.94
CA LEU A 204 -3.08 16.71 1.84
C LEU A 204 -3.68 18.10 2.05
N ARG A 205 -4.43 18.60 1.06
CA ARG A 205 -5.11 19.91 1.10
C ARG A 205 -6.51 19.86 1.72
N ASP A 206 -7.01 18.70 2.08
CA ASP A 206 -8.28 18.59 2.80
C ASP A 206 -8.06 18.78 4.30
N PRO A 207 -8.50 19.91 4.89
CA PRO A 207 -8.33 20.16 6.31
C PRO A 207 -9.11 19.22 7.21
N LYS A 208 -10.10 18.47 6.68
CA LYS A 208 -10.86 17.49 7.46
C LYS A 208 -10.12 16.16 7.60
N GLN A 209 -9.34 15.77 6.59
CA GLN A 209 -8.58 14.53 6.57
C GLN A 209 -7.14 14.72 7.07
N ASN A 210 -6.49 15.86 6.71
CA ASN A 210 -5.10 16.11 7.07
C ASN A 210 -4.98 16.72 8.48
N LEU A 211 -4.68 15.90 9.48
CA LEU A 211 -4.44 16.36 10.86
C LEU A 211 -3.24 17.34 10.99
N LEU A 212 -2.36 17.38 9.97
CA LEU A 212 -1.20 18.27 9.89
C LEU A 212 -1.43 19.46 8.94
N TYR A 213 -2.67 19.71 8.55
CA TYR A 213 -3.00 20.82 7.64
C TYR A 213 -2.48 22.15 8.17
N ASP A 214 -1.67 22.84 7.37
CA ASP A 214 -0.99 24.10 7.71
C ASP A 214 -0.28 24.09 9.10
N HIS A 215 0.31 22.95 9.48
CA HIS A 215 0.98 22.74 10.76
C HIS A 215 2.13 23.72 11.03
N LEU A 216 2.88 24.11 9.98
CA LEU A 216 3.99 25.04 10.09
C LEU A 216 3.52 26.52 10.11
N GLY A 217 2.26 26.77 9.75
CA GLY A 217 1.71 28.13 9.64
C GLY A 217 2.27 28.92 8.45
N LEU A 218 2.74 28.23 7.40
CA LEU A 218 3.32 28.83 6.19
C LEU A 218 2.33 28.89 5.02
N GLY A 219 1.09 28.43 5.21
CA GLY A 219 0.14 28.19 4.13
C GLY A 219 0.61 27.06 3.21
N GLU A 220 1.34 26.11 3.76
CA GLU A 220 2.04 25.07 3.04
C GLU A 220 1.11 24.00 2.43
N ASP A 221 -0.16 23.96 2.84
CA ASP A 221 -1.18 23.09 2.26
C ASP A 221 -2.29 23.88 1.55
N SER A 222 -2.45 25.18 1.86
CA SER A 222 -3.51 26.05 1.34
C SER A 222 -3.01 27.12 0.37
N GLY A 223 -1.73 27.50 0.46
CA GLY A 223 -1.16 28.58 -0.33
C GLY A 223 -0.94 28.24 -1.81
N LYS A 224 -0.72 29.28 -2.63
CA LYS A 224 -0.38 29.12 -4.06
C LYS A 224 0.92 28.34 -4.31
N THR A 225 1.83 28.35 -3.32
CA THR A 225 3.11 27.64 -3.36
C THR A 225 3.02 26.22 -2.79
N ALA A 226 1.85 25.80 -2.30
CA ALA A 226 1.65 24.45 -1.77
C ALA A 226 2.07 23.38 -2.80
N PRO A 227 2.84 22.37 -2.37
CA PRO A 227 3.37 21.36 -3.29
C PRO A 227 2.26 20.66 -4.08
N VAL A 228 2.49 20.48 -5.37
CA VAL A 228 1.70 19.58 -6.22
C VAL A 228 2.44 18.26 -6.25
N VAL A 229 1.82 17.22 -5.70
CA VAL A 229 2.44 15.91 -5.47
C VAL A 229 1.60 14.83 -6.13
N ARG A 230 2.24 14.07 -7.02
CA ARG A 230 1.66 12.94 -7.76
C ARG A 230 2.63 11.77 -7.69
N PRO A 231 2.65 11.05 -6.57
CA PRO A 231 3.56 9.93 -6.39
C PRO A 231 3.13 8.74 -7.25
N ASP A 232 4.11 7.97 -7.71
CA ASP A 232 3.89 6.58 -8.09
C ASP A 232 3.92 5.67 -6.86
N CYS A 233 3.89 4.35 -7.08
CA CYS A 233 3.87 3.39 -5.97
C CYS A 233 5.16 3.38 -5.14
N ALA A 234 6.31 3.69 -5.74
CA ALA A 234 7.59 3.76 -5.03
C ALA A 234 7.71 5.07 -4.23
N ASP A 235 7.21 6.16 -4.79
CA ASP A 235 7.28 7.49 -4.20
C ASP A 235 6.37 7.67 -2.99
N LEU A 236 5.16 7.10 -3.06
CA LEU A 236 4.08 7.36 -2.10
C LEU A 236 4.52 7.22 -0.63
N PRO A 237 5.15 6.11 -0.20
CA PRO A 237 5.55 5.96 1.20
C PRO A 237 6.61 7.00 1.60
N TYR A 238 7.56 7.30 0.70
CA TYR A 238 8.58 8.31 0.97
C TYR A 238 8.02 9.72 1.02
N PHE A 239 7.07 10.07 0.16
CA PHE A 239 6.41 11.38 0.19
C PHE A 239 5.65 11.58 1.49
N LEU A 240 4.91 10.58 1.95
CA LEU A 240 4.21 10.61 3.22
C LEU A 240 5.19 10.74 4.40
N ARG A 241 6.26 9.95 4.40
CA ARG A 241 7.28 9.99 5.47
C ARG A 241 8.03 11.33 5.50
N ALA A 242 8.43 11.84 4.34
CA ALA A 242 9.12 13.12 4.21
C ALA A 242 8.22 14.30 4.60
N TYR A 243 6.94 14.28 4.18
CA TYR A 243 5.98 15.31 4.56
C TYR A 243 5.78 15.37 6.08
N PHE A 244 5.57 14.24 6.73
CA PHE A 244 5.44 14.16 8.19
C PHE A 244 6.71 14.62 8.88
N ALA A 245 7.89 14.15 8.44
CA ALA A 245 9.17 14.54 8.99
C ALA A 245 9.43 16.05 8.84
N TRP A 246 9.13 16.62 7.69
CA TRP A 246 9.25 18.07 7.45
C TRP A 246 8.35 18.88 8.36
N LYS A 247 7.06 18.50 8.48
CA LYS A 247 6.10 19.17 9.37
C LYS A 247 6.57 19.15 10.83
N LEU A 248 7.09 18.05 11.32
CA LEU A 248 7.47 17.86 12.71
C LEU A 248 8.95 18.12 13.01
N ARG A 249 9.74 18.54 12.00
CA ARG A 249 11.18 18.77 12.14
C ARG A 249 11.95 17.52 12.57
N LEU A 250 11.57 16.37 12.05
CA LEU A 250 12.19 15.07 12.30
C LEU A 250 13.30 14.78 11.29
N PRO A 251 14.27 13.92 11.62
CA PRO A 251 15.23 13.44 10.64
C PRO A 251 14.57 12.58 9.58
N PHE A 252 15.03 12.71 8.33
CA PHE A 252 14.60 11.93 7.19
C PHE A 252 15.81 11.52 6.37
N GLY A 253 15.76 10.36 5.74
CA GLY A 253 16.79 9.89 4.82
C GLY A 253 16.26 8.83 3.89
N LEU A 254 16.94 8.66 2.76
CA LEU A 254 16.67 7.62 1.78
C LEU A 254 17.99 7.07 1.20
N ALA A 255 17.98 5.78 0.84
CA ALA A 255 19.08 5.13 0.13
C ALA A 255 18.85 5.15 -1.39
N GLU A 256 19.92 5.05 -2.15
CA GLU A 256 19.86 4.74 -3.56
C GLU A 256 19.73 3.23 -3.75
N CYS A 257 18.63 2.79 -4.32
CA CYS A 257 18.34 1.38 -4.50
C CYS A 257 18.19 1.02 -5.98
N ASN A 258 18.57 -0.21 -6.34
CA ASN A 258 18.28 -0.79 -7.65
C ASN A 258 17.04 -1.69 -7.59
N ARG A 259 16.64 -2.22 -8.74
CA ARG A 259 15.45 -3.10 -8.85
C ARG A 259 15.78 -4.58 -8.74
N GLY A 260 17.05 -4.94 -8.60
CA GLY A 260 17.51 -6.29 -8.86
C GLY A 260 17.58 -6.56 -10.37
N GLY A 261 18.12 -7.69 -10.76
CA GLY A 261 18.26 -8.14 -12.14
C GLY A 261 19.43 -9.10 -12.28
N GLY A 262 19.49 -9.82 -13.42
CA GLY A 262 20.54 -10.83 -13.62
C GLY A 262 20.54 -11.96 -12.58
N GLY A 263 19.38 -12.29 -12.00
CA GLY A 263 19.27 -13.27 -10.92
C GLY A 263 19.61 -12.73 -9.52
N ALA A 264 19.95 -11.44 -9.38
CA ALA A 264 20.23 -10.81 -8.09
C ALA A 264 19.02 -10.03 -7.56
N PRO A 265 18.76 -10.06 -6.23
CA PRO A 265 17.72 -9.27 -5.59
C PRO A 265 18.03 -7.76 -5.63
N PRO A 266 17.04 -6.90 -5.34
CA PRO A 266 17.29 -5.48 -5.10
C PRO A 266 18.30 -5.26 -3.99
N SER A 267 19.12 -4.22 -4.13
CA SER A 267 20.09 -3.79 -3.12
C SER A 267 20.13 -2.27 -3.02
N CYS A 268 20.50 -1.76 -1.86
CA CYS A 268 20.59 -0.35 -1.56
C CYS A 268 21.99 0.07 -1.13
N ARG A 269 22.34 1.33 -1.39
CA ARG A 269 23.62 1.91 -0.98
C ARG A 269 23.47 3.38 -0.62
N GLY A 270 24.43 3.89 0.14
CA GLY A 270 24.47 5.29 0.54
C GLY A 270 23.33 5.69 1.46
N LEU A 271 23.29 6.95 1.77
CA LEU A 271 22.24 7.60 2.55
C LEU A 271 22.24 9.08 2.17
N ILE A 272 21.11 9.57 1.68
CA ILE A 272 20.84 10.99 1.45
C ILE A 272 19.89 11.43 2.53
N THR A 273 20.22 12.49 3.27
CA THR A 273 19.39 12.98 4.38
C THR A 273 18.78 14.35 4.10
N ASN A 274 17.82 14.75 4.89
CA ASN A 274 17.25 16.11 4.82
C ASN A 274 18.25 17.22 5.18
N GLU A 275 19.42 16.88 5.70
CA GLU A 275 20.52 17.82 5.97
C GLU A 275 21.45 17.98 4.78
N ASP A 276 21.41 17.03 3.82
CA ASP A 276 22.18 17.13 2.58
C ASP A 276 21.53 18.17 1.65
N LEU A 277 22.36 18.80 0.86
CA LEU A 277 21.91 19.81 -0.10
C LEU A 277 21.48 19.15 -1.41
N ASP A 278 20.31 19.52 -1.90
CA ASP A 278 19.87 19.26 -3.25
C ASP A 278 19.95 20.54 -4.08
N GLU A 279 20.65 20.52 -5.23
CA GLU A 279 20.86 21.70 -6.09
C GLU A 279 19.56 22.39 -6.50
N ARG A 280 18.49 21.60 -6.76
CA ARG A 280 17.17 22.13 -7.13
C ARG A 280 16.49 22.80 -5.94
N ALA A 281 16.64 22.22 -4.75
CA ALA A 281 16.13 22.80 -3.52
C ALA A 281 16.90 24.08 -3.15
N GLU A 282 18.22 24.09 -3.33
CA GLU A 282 19.05 25.29 -3.13
C GLU A 282 18.62 26.44 -4.05
N ALA A 283 18.34 26.17 -5.32
CA ALA A 283 17.84 27.18 -6.26
C ALA A 283 16.49 27.78 -5.82
N LYS A 284 15.72 27.07 -4.99
CA LYS A 284 14.42 27.49 -4.44
C LYS A 284 14.49 28.14 -3.06
N LYS A 285 15.65 28.24 -2.43
CA LYS A 285 15.80 28.84 -1.07
C LYS A 285 15.17 30.21 -0.95
N LYS A 286 15.37 31.08 -1.94
CA LYS A 286 14.79 32.43 -1.96
C LYS A 286 13.27 32.45 -2.14
N ASP A 287 12.67 31.36 -2.62
CA ASP A 287 11.22 31.20 -2.77
C ASP A 287 10.55 30.69 -1.47
N GLY A 288 11.35 30.37 -0.45
CA GLY A 288 10.91 29.96 0.87
C GLY A 288 10.86 28.44 1.09
N ALA A 289 10.65 28.06 2.35
CA ALA A 289 10.74 26.67 2.81
C ALA A 289 9.72 25.72 2.10
N VAL A 290 8.54 26.23 1.78
CA VAL A 290 7.48 25.43 1.09
C VAL A 290 7.90 25.09 -0.34
N ALA A 291 8.38 26.09 -1.09
CA ALA A 291 8.85 25.89 -2.46
C ALA A 291 10.08 24.98 -2.50
N MET A 292 11.00 25.13 -1.54
CA MET A 292 12.18 24.27 -1.39
C MET A 292 11.81 22.82 -1.13
N PHE A 293 10.88 22.56 -0.19
CA PHE A 293 10.35 21.23 0.07
C PHE A 293 9.66 20.63 -1.17
N GLY A 294 8.84 21.42 -1.86
CA GLY A 294 8.18 20.97 -3.10
C GLY A 294 9.18 20.65 -4.22
N ALA A 295 10.29 21.38 -4.33
CA ALA A 295 11.38 21.08 -5.28
C ALA A 295 12.08 19.76 -4.91
N PHE A 296 12.35 19.53 -3.63
CA PHE A 296 12.91 18.29 -3.13
C PHE A 296 12.03 17.07 -3.47
N LEU A 297 10.72 17.15 -3.21
CA LEU A 297 9.79 16.06 -3.52
C LEU A 297 9.80 15.69 -5.01
N ARG A 298 9.69 16.69 -5.89
CA ARG A 298 9.60 16.47 -7.35
C ARG A 298 10.95 16.20 -8.01
N GLY A 299 12.02 16.56 -7.37
CA GLY A 299 13.37 16.35 -7.86
C GLY A 299 14.03 15.14 -7.21
N THR A 300 14.75 15.38 -6.15
CA THR A 300 15.60 14.37 -5.51
C THR A 300 14.81 13.14 -5.06
N LEU A 301 13.68 13.34 -4.39
CA LEU A 301 12.93 12.21 -3.84
C LEU A 301 12.32 11.35 -4.97
N ALA A 302 11.63 11.96 -5.94
CA ALA A 302 11.04 11.22 -7.06
C ALA A 302 12.08 10.57 -7.99
N ASP A 303 13.30 11.14 -8.08
CA ASP A 303 14.38 10.54 -8.86
C ASP A 303 15.07 9.37 -8.12
N LYS A 304 15.05 9.36 -6.79
CA LYS A 304 15.81 8.43 -5.94
C LYS A 304 14.96 7.36 -5.27
N ALA A 305 13.69 7.67 -4.95
CA ALA A 305 12.78 6.68 -4.40
C ALA A 305 12.57 5.55 -5.43
N HIS A 306 12.65 4.32 -4.95
CA HIS A 306 12.64 3.18 -5.85
C HIS A 306 11.93 1.98 -5.23
N SER A 307 11.15 1.25 -6.01
CA SER A 307 10.43 0.07 -5.54
C SER A 307 11.33 -1.05 -5.02
N GLY A 308 12.59 -1.06 -5.40
CA GLY A 308 13.61 -1.97 -4.87
C GLY A 308 13.89 -1.78 -3.39
N SER A 309 13.76 -0.55 -2.87
CA SER A 309 14.09 -0.23 -1.47
C SER A 309 13.30 -1.06 -0.45
N ALA A 310 12.02 -1.31 -0.71
CA ALA A 310 11.18 -2.14 0.16
C ALA A 310 11.31 -3.65 -0.13
N ARG A 311 11.93 -4.04 -1.26
CA ARG A 311 12.11 -5.43 -1.67
C ARG A 311 13.51 -6.00 -1.44
N THR A 312 14.42 -5.25 -0.82
CA THR A 312 15.73 -5.79 -0.43
C THR A 312 15.56 -7.05 0.41
N PRO A 313 16.54 -7.98 0.39
CA PRO A 313 16.53 -9.14 1.26
C PRO A 313 16.23 -8.77 2.72
N PHE A 314 15.67 -9.71 3.47
CA PHE A 314 15.29 -9.47 4.87
C PHE A 314 16.47 -9.12 5.78
N GLU A 315 17.68 -9.48 5.36
CA GLU A 315 18.95 -9.28 6.06
C GLU A 315 19.64 -7.95 5.70
N ASP A 316 19.13 -7.22 4.70
CA ASP A 316 19.78 -5.99 4.20
C ASP A 316 19.53 -4.82 5.16
N GLU A 317 20.54 -4.51 5.98
CA GLU A 317 20.53 -3.36 6.89
C GLU A 317 20.85 -2.03 6.19
N GLY A 318 21.32 -2.07 4.96
CA GLY A 318 21.54 -0.89 4.10
C GLY A 318 20.25 -0.28 3.54
N ALA A 319 19.13 -1.02 3.63
CA ALA A 319 17.83 -0.57 3.17
C ALA A 319 17.17 0.46 4.11
N ASP A 320 16.23 1.24 3.57
CA ASP A 320 15.45 2.21 4.35
C ASP A 320 14.37 1.56 5.22
N TYR A 321 14.12 0.27 5.00
CA TYR A 321 13.06 -0.48 5.65
C TYR A 321 13.63 -1.69 6.41
N TYR A 322 12.89 -2.12 7.44
CA TYR A 322 13.13 -3.38 8.14
C TYR A 322 11.85 -4.23 8.17
N PRO A 323 11.97 -5.57 8.13
CA PRO A 323 10.83 -6.47 8.18
C PRO A 323 10.22 -6.50 9.58
N VAL A 324 8.89 -6.59 9.65
CA VAL A 324 8.14 -6.61 10.92
C VAL A 324 7.43 -7.93 11.17
N LYS A 325 7.06 -8.18 12.42
CA LYS A 325 6.21 -9.31 12.79
C LYS A 325 4.88 -9.24 12.07
N LEU A 326 4.32 -10.40 11.73
CA LEU A 326 2.94 -10.49 11.25
C LEU A 326 2.01 -10.54 12.47
N THR A 327 1.78 -9.38 13.09
CA THR A 327 0.86 -9.20 14.21
C THR A 327 -0.01 -7.98 13.97
N TRP A 328 -1.15 -7.93 14.64
CA TRP A 328 -2.07 -6.81 14.52
C TRP A 328 -1.41 -5.47 14.88
N GLU A 329 -0.54 -5.45 15.89
CA GLU A 329 0.17 -4.26 16.37
C GLU A 329 1.19 -3.75 15.35
N SER A 330 1.94 -4.67 14.74
CA SER A 330 3.00 -4.30 13.78
C SER A 330 2.45 -3.83 12.44
N LEU A 331 1.26 -4.33 12.03
CA LEU A 331 0.60 -3.95 10.77
C LEU A 331 -0.19 -2.63 10.91
N ARG A 332 0.33 -1.67 11.65
CA ARG A 332 -0.30 -0.36 11.88
C ARG A 332 -0.27 0.54 10.63
N PRO A 333 -1.15 1.56 10.54
CA PRO A 333 -1.10 2.53 9.45
C PRO A 333 0.29 3.17 9.33
N GLY A 334 0.78 3.33 8.10
CA GLY A 334 2.15 3.74 7.81
C GLY A 334 3.15 2.59 7.61
N THR A 335 2.82 1.35 8.00
CA THR A 335 3.56 0.15 7.60
C THR A 335 3.42 -0.02 6.08
N VAL A 336 4.49 -0.38 5.39
CA VAL A 336 4.46 -0.63 3.94
C VAL A 336 4.34 -2.11 3.65
N TYR A 337 3.73 -2.43 2.52
CA TYR A 337 3.75 -3.76 1.93
C TYR A 337 4.55 -3.74 0.63
N ALA A 338 5.60 -4.52 0.56
CA ALA A 338 6.41 -4.71 -0.63
C ALA A 338 5.84 -5.86 -1.47
N ASP A 339 5.21 -5.54 -2.60
CA ASP A 339 4.82 -6.54 -3.60
C ASP A 339 6.08 -7.06 -4.29
N PRO A 340 6.24 -8.38 -4.50
CA PRO A 340 7.46 -8.96 -5.08
C PRO A 340 7.77 -8.43 -6.48
N TYR A 341 6.77 -7.90 -7.17
CA TYR A 341 6.88 -7.45 -8.55
C TYR A 341 6.97 -5.93 -8.73
N GLY A 342 7.17 -5.18 -7.64
CA GLY A 342 7.57 -3.78 -7.71
C GLY A 342 6.55 -2.75 -7.25
N HIS A 343 5.38 -3.15 -6.73
CA HIS A 343 4.48 -2.24 -6.06
C HIS A 343 4.84 -2.08 -4.57
N ILE A 344 4.63 -0.88 -4.04
CA ILE A 344 4.68 -0.63 -2.60
C ILE A 344 3.34 -0.03 -2.20
N LEU A 345 2.68 -0.64 -1.22
CA LEU A 345 1.43 -0.16 -0.66
C LEU A 345 1.68 0.32 0.78
N VAL A 346 0.96 1.34 1.22
CA VAL A 346 1.03 1.85 2.60
C VAL A 346 -0.25 1.48 3.33
N ILE A 347 -0.13 0.77 4.44
CA ILE A 347 -1.28 0.43 5.28
C ILE A 347 -1.92 1.73 5.75
N ALA A 348 -3.22 1.89 5.48
CA ALA A 348 -3.98 3.09 5.80
C ALA A 348 -4.96 2.88 6.96
N LYS A 349 -5.61 1.72 7.03
CA LYS A 349 -6.63 1.47 8.07
C LYS A 349 -6.75 -0.03 8.36
N ARG A 350 -7.04 -0.34 9.60
CA ARG A 350 -7.38 -1.70 10.05
C ARG A 350 -8.73 -1.67 10.75
N LEU A 351 -9.53 -2.68 10.47
CA LEU A 351 -10.81 -2.90 11.16
C LEU A 351 -10.73 -4.26 11.82
N PRO A 352 -10.92 -4.37 13.13
CA PRO A 352 -10.86 -5.64 13.83
C PRO A 352 -11.99 -6.57 13.40
N GLN A 353 -11.80 -7.86 13.62
CA GLN A 353 -12.83 -8.86 13.41
C GLN A 353 -14.04 -8.55 14.29
N THR A 354 -15.24 -8.66 13.70
CA THR A 354 -16.52 -8.62 14.42
C THR A 354 -17.16 -10.03 14.46
N ALA A 355 -18.34 -10.14 15.03
CA ALA A 355 -19.11 -11.38 14.96
C ALA A 355 -19.59 -11.70 13.54
N GLU A 356 -19.75 -10.64 12.73
CA GLU A 356 -20.32 -10.73 11.38
C GLU A 356 -19.27 -10.86 10.27
N ARG A 357 -18.03 -10.43 10.50
CA ARG A 357 -16.98 -10.44 9.45
C ARG A 357 -15.58 -10.63 10.02
N GLY A 358 -14.68 -11.11 9.18
CA GLY A 358 -13.25 -11.08 9.43
C GLY A 358 -12.71 -9.65 9.57
N GLY A 359 -11.54 -9.50 10.17
CA GLY A 359 -10.84 -8.22 10.19
C GLY A 359 -10.44 -7.79 8.79
N VAL A 360 -10.32 -6.48 8.59
CA VAL A 360 -10.00 -5.89 7.30
C VAL A 360 -8.76 -5.01 7.40
N LEU A 361 -7.85 -5.17 6.45
CA LEU A 361 -6.69 -4.33 6.27
C LEU A 361 -6.85 -3.55 4.96
N TYR A 362 -6.81 -2.23 5.05
CA TYR A 362 -6.78 -1.35 3.88
C TYR A 362 -5.39 -0.74 3.72
N ALA A 363 -4.93 -0.66 2.48
CA ALA A 363 -3.74 0.08 2.11
C ALA A 363 -4.04 1.08 1.00
N VAL A 364 -3.15 2.03 0.79
CA VAL A 364 -3.16 2.96 -0.34
C VAL A 364 -1.97 2.70 -1.23
N ASP A 365 -2.18 2.89 -2.53
CA ASP A 365 -1.23 2.60 -3.60
C ASP A 365 -1.18 3.80 -4.55
N GLY A 366 0.01 4.32 -4.82
CA GLY A 366 0.24 5.31 -5.87
C GLY A 366 0.26 4.64 -7.24
N GLN A 367 -0.42 5.26 -8.20
CA GLN A 367 -0.49 4.74 -9.56
C GLN A 367 0.45 5.54 -10.49
N PRO A 368 0.87 4.98 -11.63
CA PRO A 368 1.75 5.67 -12.58
C PRO A 368 1.20 7.01 -13.10
N ASP A 369 -0.11 7.19 -13.15
CA ASP A 369 -0.78 8.44 -13.51
C ASP A 369 -0.82 9.47 -12.37
N GLY A 370 -0.28 9.11 -11.20
CA GLY A 370 -0.24 9.94 -9.99
C GLY A 370 -1.50 9.89 -9.15
N THR A 371 -2.47 9.04 -9.48
CA THR A 371 -3.62 8.77 -8.63
C THR A 371 -3.21 7.95 -7.40
N VAL A 372 -3.94 8.12 -6.30
CA VAL A 372 -3.77 7.31 -5.09
C VAL A 372 -5.06 6.54 -4.87
N ALA A 373 -4.98 5.22 -4.77
CA ALA A 373 -6.15 4.36 -4.64
C ALA A 373 -6.11 3.55 -3.35
N ARG A 374 -7.24 3.47 -2.63
CA ARG A 374 -7.39 2.59 -1.47
C ARG A 374 -7.74 1.18 -1.93
N LYS A 375 -7.06 0.16 -1.36
CA LYS A 375 -7.24 -1.25 -1.68
C LYS A 375 -7.39 -2.08 -0.42
N ARG A 376 -8.28 -3.07 -0.45
CA ARG A 376 -8.42 -4.07 0.61
C ARG A 376 -7.34 -5.15 0.46
N PHE A 377 -6.78 -5.59 1.61
CA PHE A 377 -5.90 -6.75 1.64
C PHE A 377 -6.66 -8.02 1.24
N TRP A 378 -6.13 -8.71 0.26
CA TRP A 378 -6.48 -10.07 -0.07
C TRP A 378 -5.44 -10.63 -1.06
N ARG A 379 -5.39 -11.95 -1.23
CA ARG A 379 -4.34 -12.64 -1.99
C ARG A 379 -4.17 -12.14 -3.44
N GLY A 380 -5.24 -11.67 -4.09
CA GLY A 380 -5.18 -11.12 -5.45
C GLY A 380 -4.59 -9.70 -5.54
N ASN A 381 -4.57 -8.93 -4.47
CA ASN A 381 -4.04 -7.56 -4.44
C ASN A 381 -2.64 -7.46 -3.80
N PHE A 382 -2.37 -8.27 -2.79
CA PHE A 382 -1.12 -8.28 -2.04
C PHE A 382 -0.39 -9.59 -2.34
N LEU A 383 0.38 -9.60 -3.44
CA LEU A 383 1.08 -10.80 -3.87
C LEU A 383 2.29 -11.08 -2.98
N TYR A 384 2.54 -12.35 -2.69
CA TYR A 384 3.72 -12.82 -1.99
C TYR A 384 4.46 -13.86 -2.83
N ALA A 385 5.78 -13.88 -2.76
CA ALA A 385 6.64 -14.78 -3.50
C ALA A 385 7.90 -15.07 -2.69
N THR A 386 8.53 -16.21 -2.94
CA THR A 386 9.67 -16.70 -2.17
C THR A 386 10.95 -16.87 -2.99
N GLN A 387 10.92 -16.49 -4.28
CA GLN A 387 12.10 -16.56 -5.14
C GLN A 387 13.15 -15.54 -4.68
N PRO A 388 14.40 -15.96 -4.41
CA PRO A 388 15.45 -15.11 -3.87
C PRO A 388 15.74 -13.85 -4.71
N GLU A 389 15.65 -13.96 -6.03
CA GLU A 389 15.89 -12.85 -6.97
C GLU A 389 14.83 -11.73 -6.88
N LEU A 390 13.68 -12.00 -6.27
CA LEU A 390 12.66 -10.99 -6.02
C LEU A 390 12.91 -10.22 -4.71
N GLY A 391 13.86 -10.68 -3.90
CA GLY A 391 14.21 -10.09 -2.61
C GLY A 391 13.26 -10.51 -1.49
N GLY A 392 12.99 -9.60 -0.55
CA GLY A 392 12.18 -9.83 0.64
C GLY A 392 10.84 -9.10 0.56
N PRO A 393 9.81 -9.65 -0.11
CA PRO A 393 8.48 -9.06 -0.12
C PRO A 393 7.81 -9.16 1.26
N GLY A 394 6.68 -8.47 1.44
CA GLY A 394 5.90 -8.50 2.67
C GLY A 394 5.91 -7.19 3.44
N PHE A 395 5.53 -7.24 4.71
CA PHE A 395 5.34 -6.05 5.53
C PHE A 395 6.64 -5.53 6.13
N LYS A 396 6.85 -4.22 6.04
CA LYS A 396 8.05 -3.53 6.53
C LYS A 396 7.71 -2.15 7.10
N GLN A 397 8.59 -1.63 7.95
CA GLN A 397 8.52 -0.25 8.45
C GLN A 397 9.81 0.48 8.11
N PHE A 398 9.75 1.83 8.08
CA PHE A 398 10.94 2.65 7.91
C PHE A 398 11.91 2.47 9.06
N ARG A 399 13.20 2.28 8.75
CA ARG A 399 14.25 2.34 9.76
C ARG A 399 14.27 3.71 10.42
N PRO A 400 14.27 3.78 11.75
CA PRO A 400 14.38 5.05 12.45
C PRO A 400 15.69 5.76 12.09
N MET A 401 15.57 7.06 11.78
CA MET A 401 16.73 7.94 11.60
C MET A 401 17.10 8.54 12.94
N VAL A 402 18.35 8.40 13.33
CA VAL A 402 18.88 8.92 14.59
C VAL A 402 20.14 9.75 14.36
N ARG A 403 20.51 10.57 15.33
CA ARG A 403 21.78 11.32 15.30
C ARG A 403 22.84 10.57 16.12
N ARG A 404 23.92 10.14 15.46
CA ARG A 404 25.10 9.56 16.10
C ARG A 404 26.35 10.31 15.66
N ALA A 405 27.18 10.72 16.60
CA ALA A 405 28.43 11.48 16.34
C ALA A 405 28.24 12.71 15.40
N GLY A 406 27.11 13.40 15.53
CA GLY A 406 26.80 14.59 14.73
C GLY A 406 26.14 14.33 13.37
N ALA A 407 26.19 13.10 12.84
CA ALA A 407 25.57 12.71 11.57
C ALA A 407 24.19 12.04 11.77
N LEU A 408 23.33 12.17 10.77
CA LEU A 408 22.09 11.38 10.69
C LEU A 408 22.42 10.00 10.12
N VAL A 409 21.99 8.95 10.81
CA VAL A 409 22.18 7.56 10.42
C VAL A 409 20.88 6.77 10.61
N ARG A 410 20.73 5.68 9.88
CA ARG A 410 19.66 4.70 10.11
C ARG A 410 20.05 3.79 11.29
N LEU A 411 19.06 3.38 12.10
CA LEU A 411 19.28 2.32 13.06
C LEU A 411 19.46 0.98 12.34
N ASP A 412 20.51 0.27 12.71
CA ASP A 412 20.76 -1.14 12.35
C ASP A 412 19.77 -2.07 13.09
N ASP A 413 19.77 -3.34 12.76
CA ASP A 413 18.87 -4.33 13.36
C ASP A 413 19.10 -4.48 14.87
N GLU A 414 20.35 -4.41 15.32
CA GLU A 414 20.69 -4.47 16.75
C GLU A 414 20.16 -3.24 17.49
N GLY A 415 20.31 -2.06 16.90
CA GLY A 415 19.76 -0.82 17.45
C GLY A 415 18.23 -0.83 17.52
N ILE A 416 17.55 -1.40 16.53
CA ILE A 416 16.09 -1.53 16.55
C ILE A 416 15.66 -2.51 17.65
N LYS A 417 16.30 -3.69 17.76
CA LYS A 417 15.99 -4.70 18.79
C LYS A 417 16.26 -4.21 20.21
N ALA A 418 17.33 -3.45 20.39
CA ALA A 418 17.71 -2.89 21.70
C ALA A 418 16.88 -1.67 22.10
N SER A 419 16.14 -1.06 21.16
CA SER A 419 15.37 0.14 21.43
C SER A 419 14.07 -0.16 22.18
N PRO A 420 13.79 0.50 23.29
CA PRO A 420 12.48 0.40 23.95
C PRO A 420 11.34 1.00 23.11
N GLU A 421 11.66 1.82 22.12
CA GLU A 421 10.72 2.51 21.24
C GLU A 421 10.24 1.63 20.07
N TYR A 422 11.03 0.61 19.70
CA TYR A 422 10.77 -0.29 18.57
C TYR A 422 10.73 -1.73 19.06
N GLY A 423 11.16 -2.69 18.32
CA GLY A 423 11.24 -4.11 18.79
C GLY A 423 10.28 -5.03 18.04
N ASP A 424 9.63 -4.53 17.02
CA ASP A 424 8.75 -5.27 16.10
C ASP A 424 9.50 -5.85 14.88
N LEU A 425 10.83 -5.71 14.83
CA LEU A 425 11.67 -6.34 13.82
C LEU A 425 11.56 -7.86 13.91
N SER A 426 11.23 -8.49 12.79
CA SER A 426 11.19 -9.94 12.65
C SER A 426 11.48 -10.36 11.21
N ARG A 427 12.23 -11.44 11.08
CA ARG A 427 12.49 -12.13 9.81
C ARG A 427 11.67 -13.41 9.66
N ASP A 428 10.67 -13.63 10.49
CA ASP A 428 9.90 -14.88 10.48
C ASP A 428 9.09 -15.05 9.18
N ALA A 429 8.63 -13.95 8.55
CA ALA A 429 7.98 -14.01 7.25
C ALA A 429 8.86 -14.64 6.17
N ALA A 430 10.20 -14.51 6.24
CA ALA A 430 11.14 -15.12 5.31
C ALA A 430 11.15 -16.66 5.36
N LYS A 431 10.65 -17.26 6.44
CA LYS A 431 10.58 -18.72 6.63
C LYS A 431 9.29 -19.33 6.08
N LEU A 432 8.34 -18.48 5.66
CA LEU A 432 7.03 -18.91 5.18
C LEU A 432 7.06 -19.13 3.67
N ASP A 433 6.44 -20.19 3.22
CA ASP A 433 6.04 -20.30 1.83
C ASP A 433 4.83 -19.40 1.52
N VAL A 434 4.38 -19.38 0.28
CA VAL A 434 3.28 -18.51 -0.15
C VAL A 434 2.00 -18.79 0.63
N GLU A 435 1.64 -20.07 0.83
CA GLU A 435 0.44 -20.43 1.59
C GLU A 435 0.58 -20.10 3.07
N GLY A 436 1.73 -20.39 3.66
CA GLY A 436 2.03 -20.07 5.05
C GLY A 436 1.96 -18.57 5.36
N PHE A 437 2.42 -17.72 4.43
CA PHE A 437 2.28 -16.27 4.57
C PHE A 437 0.80 -15.84 4.63
N TYR A 438 -0.02 -16.31 3.71
CA TYR A 438 -1.44 -15.95 3.73
C TYR A 438 -2.20 -16.61 4.89
N ASP A 439 -1.81 -17.81 5.30
CA ASP A 439 -2.37 -18.45 6.48
C ASP A 439 -2.06 -17.66 7.75
N ALA A 440 -0.83 -17.14 7.89
CA ALA A 440 -0.45 -16.25 8.99
C ALA A 440 -1.25 -14.93 8.96
N MET A 441 -1.44 -14.35 7.78
CA MET A 441 -2.27 -13.14 7.63
C MET A 441 -3.74 -13.39 7.96
N ASP A 442 -4.28 -14.55 7.59
CA ASP A 442 -5.63 -14.93 7.98
C ASP A 442 -5.76 -15.04 9.51
N ASP A 443 -4.72 -15.57 10.21
CA ASP A 443 -4.69 -15.65 11.68
C ASP A 443 -4.66 -14.26 12.34
N VAL A 444 -3.91 -13.31 11.75
CA VAL A 444 -3.88 -11.92 12.24
C VAL A 444 -5.22 -11.22 12.04
N LEU A 445 -5.83 -11.38 10.86
CA LEU A 445 -7.06 -10.64 10.52
C LEU A 445 -8.32 -11.27 11.14
N ALA A 446 -8.33 -12.58 11.35
CA ALA A 446 -9.46 -13.28 11.91
C ALA A 446 -9.03 -14.25 13.03
N PRO A 447 -8.66 -13.73 14.20
CA PRO A 447 -8.18 -14.54 15.32
C PRO A 447 -9.23 -15.49 15.90
N ARG A 448 -10.54 -15.21 15.69
CA ARG A 448 -11.63 -16.08 16.09
C ARG A 448 -12.18 -16.85 14.90
N PRO A 449 -12.67 -18.08 15.09
CA PRO A 449 -13.25 -18.85 14.00
C PRO A 449 -14.33 -18.08 13.24
N LEU A 450 -14.22 -18.08 11.89
CA LEU A 450 -15.18 -17.45 10.98
C LEU A 450 -16.24 -18.46 10.56
N ASP A 451 -17.46 -17.99 10.30
CA ASP A 451 -18.42 -18.77 9.54
C ASP A 451 -17.84 -19.07 8.13
N PRO A 452 -17.71 -20.35 7.73
CA PRO A 452 -17.02 -20.72 6.51
C PRO A 452 -17.75 -20.27 5.23
N GLU A 453 -19.09 -20.28 5.22
CA GLU A 453 -19.88 -19.82 4.08
C GLU A 453 -19.74 -18.31 3.90
N ARG A 454 -19.84 -17.54 4.97
CA ARG A 454 -19.64 -16.09 4.94
C ARG A 454 -18.24 -15.70 4.47
N ALA A 455 -17.19 -16.35 4.99
CA ALA A 455 -15.81 -16.11 4.55
C ALA A 455 -15.63 -16.42 3.05
N MET A 456 -16.32 -17.46 2.55
CA MET A 456 -16.34 -17.76 1.11
C MET A 456 -17.02 -16.64 0.32
N MET A 457 -18.16 -16.11 0.80
CA MET A 457 -18.87 -15.03 0.13
C MET A 457 -18.04 -13.75 0.03
N GLU A 458 -17.25 -13.42 1.05
CA GLU A 458 -16.28 -12.31 0.99
C GLU A 458 -15.19 -12.55 -0.07
N THR A 459 -14.71 -13.78 -0.18
CA THR A 459 -13.71 -14.16 -1.19
C THR A 459 -14.27 -14.04 -2.62
N ILE A 460 -15.52 -14.47 -2.84
CA ILE A 460 -16.23 -14.32 -4.12
C ILE A 460 -16.44 -12.83 -4.44
N ALA A 461 -16.81 -12.01 -3.46
CA ALA A 461 -17.00 -10.57 -3.66
C ALA A 461 -15.69 -9.88 -4.09
N ALA A 462 -14.56 -10.28 -3.53
CA ALA A 462 -13.25 -9.75 -3.93
C ALA A 462 -12.87 -10.15 -5.37
N LEU A 463 -13.23 -11.35 -5.80
CA LEU A 463 -13.06 -11.77 -7.21
C LEU A 463 -13.97 -10.95 -8.14
N ASP A 464 -15.26 -10.78 -7.80
CA ASP A 464 -16.21 -9.99 -8.60
C ASP A 464 -15.70 -8.56 -8.83
N GLU A 465 -15.13 -7.94 -7.81
CA GLU A 465 -14.51 -6.62 -7.91
C GLU A 465 -13.35 -6.59 -8.90
N GLN A 466 -12.45 -7.60 -8.87
CA GLN A 466 -11.34 -7.68 -9.83
C GLN A 466 -11.83 -7.89 -11.26
N VAL A 467 -12.86 -8.71 -11.45
CA VAL A 467 -13.49 -8.92 -12.75
C VAL A 467 -14.08 -7.62 -13.29
N ARG A 468 -14.76 -6.82 -12.47
CA ARG A 468 -15.30 -5.50 -12.85
C ARG A 468 -14.20 -4.50 -13.21
N THR A 469 -13.10 -4.48 -12.46
CA THR A 469 -11.94 -3.65 -12.81
C THR A 469 -11.35 -4.05 -14.17
N ARG A 470 -11.34 -5.34 -14.49
CA ARG A 470 -10.90 -5.84 -15.81
C ARG A 470 -11.83 -5.40 -16.93
N VAL A 471 -13.16 -5.38 -16.71
CA VAL A 471 -14.13 -4.85 -17.68
C VAL A 471 -13.73 -3.44 -18.12
N GLN A 472 -13.47 -2.55 -17.17
CA GLN A 472 -13.06 -1.18 -17.47
C GLN A 472 -11.75 -1.12 -18.26
N SER A 473 -10.77 -1.96 -17.90
CA SER A 473 -9.47 -1.99 -18.58
C SER A 473 -9.58 -2.44 -20.03
N ILE A 474 -10.40 -3.45 -20.31
CA ILE A 474 -10.62 -3.96 -21.67
C ILE A 474 -11.42 -2.95 -22.48
N ASP A 475 -12.44 -2.30 -21.92
CA ASP A 475 -13.21 -1.28 -22.60
C ASP A 475 -12.35 -0.05 -23.00
N ASN A 476 -11.39 0.33 -22.13
CA ASN A 476 -10.42 1.37 -22.48
C ASN A 476 -9.55 0.97 -23.68
N GLY A 477 -9.07 -0.29 -23.71
CA GLY A 477 -8.30 -0.82 -24.84
C GLY A 477 -9.14 -0.90 -26.13
N ARG A 478 -10.41 -1.33 -26.04
CA ARG A 478 -11.34 -1.34 -27.16
C ARG A 478 -11.51 0.06 -27.76
N LYS A 479 -11.79 1.06 -26.92
CA LYS A 479 -11.91 2.47 -27.34
C LYS A 479 -10.63 3.04 -27.97
N TRP A 480 -9.47 2.51 -27.57
CA TRP A 480 -8.21 2.89 -28.20
C TRP A 480 -8.10 2.30 -29.61
N LEU A 481 -8.42 1.03 -29.81
CA LEU A 481 -8.38 0.38 -31.13
C LEU A 481 -9.31 1.07 -32.14
N GLU A 482 -10.48 1.55 -31.70
CA GLU A 482 -11.44 2.30 -32.53
C GLU A 482 -10.86 3.59 -33.14
N LYS A 483 -9.79 4.13 -32.54
CA LYS A 483 -9.12 5.34 -33.08
C LYS A 483 -8.28 5.05 -34.31
N GLY A 484 -8.05 3.78 -34.65
CA GLY A 484 -7.32 3.39 -35.86
C GLY A 484 -5.83 3.73 -35.86
N THR A 485 -5.18 3.83 -34.67
CA THR A 485 -3.77 4.24 -34.53
C THR A 485 -2.76 3.14 -34.89
N GLY A 486 -3.22 2.01 -35.40
CA GLY A 486 -2.38 0.84 -35.69
C GLY A 486 -2.13 -0.06 -34.45
N PRO A 487 -1.49 -1.21 -34.66
CA PRO A 487 -1.21 -2.16 -33.59
C PRO A 487 -0.24 -1.58 -32.53
N VAL A 488 -0.56 -1.80 -31.26
CA VAL A 488 0.33 -1.49 -30.13
C VAL A 488 1.51 -2.45 -30.17
N ALA A 489 2.74 -1.92 -30.10
CA ALA A 489 3.95 -2.73 -30.03
C ALA A 489 4.01 -3.52 -28.72
N MET A 490 4.20 -4.85 -28.82
CA MET A 490 4.34 -5.71 -27.65
C MET A 490 5.82 -5.72 -27.22
N PRO A 491 6.12 -5.42 -25.94
CA PRO A 491 7.46 -5.54 -25.38
C PRO A 491 7.96 -6.99 -25.36
N GLU A 492 9.27 -7.17 -25.17
CA GLU A 492 9.89 -8.49 -25.11
C GLU A 492 10.09 -8.98 -23.68
N GLY A 493 9.95 -10.29 -23.47
CA GLY A 493 10.22 -10.93 -22.19
C GLY A 493 9.40 -10.35 -21.05
N GLY A 494 10.03 -10.18 -19.89
CA GLY A 494 9.40 -9.65 -18.67
C GLY A 494 8.92 -8.19 -18.79
N GLU A 495 9.39 -7.46 -19.79
CA GLU A 495 8.97 -6.08 -20.02
C GLU A 495 7.47 -5.93 -20.32
N ILE A 496 6.78 -7.01 -20.71
CA ILE A 496 5.31 -6.98 -20.86
C ILE A 496 4.60 -6.55 -19.57
N PHE A 497 5.23 -6.74 -18.40
CA PHE A 497 4.71 -6.36 -17.09
C PHE A 497 5.20 -5.01 -16.58
N GLU A 498 6.19 -4.37 -17.24
CA GLU A 498 7.00 -3.28 -16.67
C GLU A 498 7.20 -2.08 -17.60
N THR A 499 6.60 -2.08 -18.78
CA THR A 499 6.77 -0.99 -19.74
C THR A 499 5.93 0.23 -19.41
N THR A 500 6.29 1.33 -20.07
CA THR A 500 5.55 2.60 -20.04
C THR A 500 4.83 2.84 -21.37
N GLY A 501 3.81 3.71 -21.34
CA GLY A 501 3.12 4.17 -22.54
C GLY A 501 1.96 3.26 -22.96
N VAL A 502 1.68 3.25 -24.27
CA VAL A 502 0.46 2.67 -24.82
C VAL A 502 0.25 1.19 -24.47
N TRP A 503 1.34 0.40 -24.36
CA TRP A 503 1.22 -0.99 -23.91
C TRP A 503 0.75 -1.08 -22.46
N GLU A 504 1.34 -0.30 -21.56
CA GLU A 504 0.95 -0.28 -20.15
C GLU A 504 -0.49 0.20 -19.97
N ASP A 505 -0.89 1.24 -20.73
CA ASP A 505 -2.23 1.83 -20.62
C ASP A 505 -3.34 0.84 -21.00
N PHE A 506 -3.13 -0.02 -22.01
CA PHE A 506 -4.20 -0.80 -22.63
C PHE A 506 -4.02 -2.32 -22.57
N SER A 507 -2.82 -2.84 -22.27
CA SER A 507 -2.62 -4.27 -22.02
C SER A 507 -3.02 -4.63 -20.59
N THR A 508 -3.16 -5.94 -20.31
CA THR A 508 -3.60 -6.39 -18.99
C THR A 508 -2.75 -7.52 -18.37
N PRO A 509 -1.44 -7.70 -18.68
CA PRO A 509 -0.72 -8.87 -18.21
C PRO A 509 -0.67 -8.98 -16.69
N SER A 510 -0.38 -7.88 -15.99
CA SER A 510 -0.38 -7.84 -14.53
C SER A 510 -1.75 -8.09 -13.92
N ARG A 511 -2.81 -7.55 -14.54
CA ARG A 511 -4.20 -7.73 -14.10
C ARG A 511 -4.67 -9.16 -14.34
N ASP A 512 -4.33 -9.74 -15.50
CA ASP A 512 -4.71 -11.11 -15.85
C ASP A 512 -4.00 -12.13 -14.96
N LEU A 513 -2.72 -11.93 -14.64
CA LEU A 513 -2.01 -12.75 -13.67
C LEU A 513 -2.68 -12.68 -12.26
N ARG A 514 -3.03 -11.50 -11.80
CA ARG A 514 -3.74 -11.31 -10.51
C ARG A 514 -5.14 -11.93 -10.55
N LEU A 515 -5.86 -11.82 -11.67
CA LEU A 515 -7.17 -12.47 -11.84
C LEU A 515 -7.06 -13.99 -11.77
N LEU A 516 -6.05 -14.59 -12.40
CA LEU A 516 -5.80 -16.03 -12.36
C LEU A 516 -5.51 -16.51 -10.93
N ILE A 517 -4.70 -15.76 -10.16
CA ILE A 517 -4.47 -16.03 -8.73
C ILE A 517 -5.78 -15.95 -7.95
N ALA A 518 -6.60 -14.93 -8.22
CA ALA A 518 -7.90 -14.74 -7.57
C ALA A 518 -8.88 -15.89 -7.86
N ILE A 519 -8.91 -16.35 -9.11
CA ILE A 519 -9.70 -17.51 -9.52
C ILE A 519 -9.27 -18.75 -8.73
N ASP A 520 -7.96 -18.99 -8.61
CA ASP A 520 -7.44 -20.14 -7.86
C ASP A 520 -7.80 -20.06 -6.37
N VAL A 521 -7.74 -18.89 -5.77
CA VAL A 521 -8.15 -18.64 -4.36
C VAL A 521 -9.63 -19.01 -4.15
N VAL A 522 -10.51 -18.58 -5.04
CA VAL A 522 -11.95 -18.87 -4.95
C VAL A 522 -12.23 -20.35 -5.17
N LYS A 523 -11.64 -20.95 -6.21
CA LYS A 523 -11.83 -22.37 -6.52
C LYS A 523 -11.38 -23.30 -5.40
N ASN A 524 -10.27 -22.94 -4.73
CA ASN A 524 -9.67 -23.77 -3.68
C ASN A 524 -10.20 -23.44 -2.27
N PHE A 525 -11.13 -22.49 -2.14
CA PHE A 525 -11.64 -22.08 -0.84
C PHE A 525 -12.27 -23.23 -0.03
N PRO A 526 -13.16 -24.10 -0.60
CA PRO A 526 -13.72 -25.22 0.14
C PRO A 526 -12.64 -26.17 0.69
N ALA A 527 -11.66 -26.55 -0.13
CA ALA A 527 -10.55 -27.41 0.28
C ALA A 527 -9.67 -26.75 1.37
N ARG A 528 -9.49 -25.41 1.33
CA ARG A 528 -8.78 -24.68 2.37
C ARG A 528 -9.50 -24.75 3.72
N VAL A 529 -10.84 -24.67 3.72
CA VAL A 529 -11.64 -24.84 4.95
C VAL A 529 -11.42 -26.24 5.54
N ALA A 530 -11.45 -27.28 4.71
CA ALA A 530 -11.21 -28.65 5.14
C ALA A 530 -9.78 -28.87 5.67
N ARG A 531 -8.78 -28.20 5.09
CA ARG A 531 -7.37 -28.26 5.51
C ARG A 531 -7.12 -27.58 6.86
N ARG A 532 -7.87 -26.48 7.16
CA ARG A 532 -7.71 -25.68 8.38
C ARG A 532 -9.03 -25.51 9.14
N PRO A 533 -9.69 -26.62 9.60
CA PRO A 533 -11.02 -26.56 10.18
C PRO A 533 -11.09 -25.73 11.47
N SER A 534 -10.00 -25.64 12.24
CA SER A 534 -9.93 -24.83 13.47
C SER A 534 -10.08 -23.31 13.24
N ARG A 535 -9.89 -22.86 12.00
CA ARG A 535 -10.03 -21.45 11.59
C ARG A 535 -11.50 -21.06 11.37
N TYR A 536 -12.38 -22.03 11.35
CA TYR A 536 -13.79 -21.82 11.00
C TYR A 536 -14.72 -22.36 12.07
N ALA A 537 -15.87 -21.71 12.24
CA ALA A 537 -16.96 -22.18 13.06
C ALA A 537 -17.65 -23.36 12.36
N MET A 538 -17.01 -24.53 12.45
CA MET A 538 -17.48 -25.74 11.77
C MET A 538 -18.85 -26.15 12.33
N PRO A 539 -19.81 -26.54 11.44
CA PRO A 539 -21.11 -27.03 11.89
C PRO A 539 -20.97 -28.26 12.79
N PRO A 540 -21.68 -28.31 13.91
CA PRO A 540 -21.60 -29.45 14.86
C PRO A 540 -21.89 -30.78 14.17
N GLY A 541 -21.04 -31.78 14.43
CA GLY A 541 -21.20 -33.16 13.92
C GLY A 541 -20.85 -33.37 12.45
N LYS A 542 -20.44 -32.35 11.70
CA LYS A 542 -19.97 -32.51 10.31
C LYS A 542 -18.46 -32.71 10.25
N ALA A 543 -18.03 -33.69 9.47
CA ALA A 543 -16.63 -33.86 9.16
C ALA A 543 -16.13 -32.74 8.20
N PRO A 544 -14.84 -32.36 8.24
CA PRO A 544 -14.31 -31.33 7.34
C PRO A 544 -14.57 -31.56 5.85
N ARG A 545 -14.56 -32.82 5.39
CA ARG A 545 -14.89 -33.18 4.00
C ARG A 545 -16.36 -32.96 3.62
N ASP A 546 -17.27 -33.13 4.58
CA ASP A 546 -18.69 -32.87 4.34
C ASP A 546 -18.93 -31.36 4.20
N VAL A 547 -18.25 -30.55 5.03
CA VAL A 547 -18.29 -29.08 4.93
C VAL A 547 -17.68 -28.62 3.61
N GLU A 548 -16.56 -29.21 3.16
CA GLU A 548 -15.98 -28.94 1.86
C GLU A 548 -16.97 -29.18 0.71
N ALA A 549 -17.67 -30.32 0.74
CA ALA A 549 -18.67 -30.66 -0.27
C ALA A 549 -19.87 -29.70 -0.23
N ASP A 550 -20.34 -29.30 0.96
CA ASP A 550 -21.41 -28.32 1.12
C ASP A 550 -21.01 -26.95 0.55
N LEU A 551 -19.83 -26.45 0.93
CA LEU A 551 -19.28 -25.20 0.41
C LEU A 551 -19.07 -25.25 -1.10
N GLY A 552 -18.65 -26.38 -1.65
CA GLY A 552 -18.53 -26.57 -3.10
C GLY A 552 -19.85 -26.37 -3.83
N ARG A 553 -20.98 -26.88 -3.25
CA ARG A 553 -22.32 -26.65 -3.82
C ARG A 553 -22.76 -25.19 -3.71
N VAL A 554 -22.51 -24.56 -2.57
CA VAL A 554 -22.82 -23.14 -2.39
C VAL A 554 -21.99 -22.29 -3.35
N LEU A 555 -20.69 -22.56 -3.46
CA LEU A 555 -19.78 -21.86 -4.38
C LEU A 555 -20.29 -21.93 -5.83
N ALA A 556 -20.66 -23.11 -6.30
CA ALA A 556 -21.19 -23.29 -7.66
C ALA A 556 -22.44 -22.44 -7.89
N ARG A 557 -23.39 -22.48 -6.96
CA ARG A 557 -24.62 -21.68 -7.02
C ARG A 557 -24.34 -20.17 -7.05
N GLU A 558 -23.45 -19.67 -6.18
CA GLU A 558 -23.12 -18.25 -6.09
C GLU A 558 -22.37 -17.74 -7.32
N LEU A 559 -21.50 -18.55 -7.91
CA LEU A 559 -20.79 -18.20 -9.13
C LEU A 559 -21.73 -18.13 -10.35
N GLU A 560 -22.74 -18.98 -10.43
CA GLU A 560 -23.78 -18.91 -11.47
C GLU A 560 -24.72 -17.72 -11.29
N ALA A 561 -25.05 -17.37 -10.05
CA ALA A 561 -25.95 -16.24 -9.76
C ALA A 561 -25.33 -14.86 -10.07
N ARG A 562 -24.02 -14.73 -9.95
CA ARG A 562 -23.31 -13.45 -10.15
C ARG A 562 -22.94 -13.25 -11.60
N LYS A 563 -23.27 -12.08 -12.13
CA LYS A 563 -23.11 -11.73 -13.54
C LYS A 563 -22.21 -10.52 -13.72
N VAL A 564 -21.42 -10.54 -14.77
CA VAL A 564 -20.62 -9.42 -15.26
C VAL A 564 -20.92 -9.19 -16.73
N THR A 565 -21.09 -7.92 -17.10
CA THR A 565 -21.35 -7.52 -18.48
C THR A 565 -20.17 -6.73 -19.01
N TYR A 566 -19.68 -7.07 -20.18
CA TYR A 566 -18.65 -6.31 -20.90
C TYR A 566 -19.17 -5.85 -22.26
N THR A 567 -18.50 -4.88 -22.87
CA THR A 567 -18.84 -4.34 -24.18
C THR A 567 -18.07 -5.07 -25.27
N ARG A 568 -18.75 -5.68 -26.23
CA ARG A 568 -18.15 -6.32 -27.41
C ARG A 568 -17.59 -5.28 -28.39
N THR A 569 -16.87 -5.74 -29.39
CA THR A 569 -16.25 -4.90 -30.42
C THR A 569 -17.26 -4.03 -31.17
N ASP A 570 -18.47 -4.51 -31.42
CA ASP A 570 -19.54 -3.76 -32.08
C ASP A 570 -20.32 -2.80 -31.16
N GLY A 571 -19.93 -2.70 -29.90
CA GLY A 571 -20.58 -1.86 -28.87
C GLY A 571 -21.75 -2.55 -28.16
N SER A 572 -22.14 -3.75 -28.56
CA SER A 572 -23.22 -4.50 -27.89
C SER A 572 -22.75 -5.11 -26.56
N PRO A 573 -23.63 -5.23 -25.55
CA PRO A 573 -23.29 -5.87 -24.29
C PRO A 573 -23.25 -7.40 -24.43
N PHE A 574 -22.34 -8.03 -23.68
CA PHE A 574 -22.33 -9.48 -23.50
C PHE A 574 -22.16 -9.79 -22.00
N THR A 575 -22.96 -10.73 -21.50
CA THR A 575 -23.00 -11.05 -20.07
C THR A 575 -22.48 -12.47 -19.84
N LEU A 576 -21.58 -12.58 -18.87
CA LEU A 576 -21.02 -13.83 -18.36
C LEU A 576 -21.44 -14.02 -16.92
N THR A 577 -21.61 -15.28 -16.48
CA THR A 577 -21.60 -15.61 -15.06
C THR A 577 -20.17 -15.63 -14.53
N LEU A 578 -19.96 -15.50 -13.23
CA LEU A 578 -18.63 -15.71 -12.65
C LEU A 578 -18.16 -17.16 -12.84
N ALA A 579 -19.08 -18.15 -12.91
CA ALA A 579 -18.73 -19.52 -13.22
C ALA A 579 -18.10 -19.64 -14.61
N GLU A 580 -18.66 -18.97 -15.63
CA GLU A 580 -18.07 -18.91 -16.97
C GLU A 580 -16.70 -18.22 -16.96
N VAL A 581 -16.54 -17.15 -16.19
CA VAL A 581 -15.24 -16.48 -16.01
C VAL A 581 -14.21 -17.46 -15.42
N LEU A 582 -14.56 -18.21 -14.37
CA LEU A 582 -13.66 -19.21 -13.78
C LEU A 582 -13.34 -20.35 -14.76
N ALA A 583 -14.30 -20.78 -15.56
CA ALA A 583 -14.09 -21.83 -16.58
C ALA A 583 -13.09 -21.38 -17.67
N ARG A 584 -12.97 -20.08 -17.91
CA ARG A 584 -12.03 -19.48 -18.89
C ARG A 584 -10.63 -19.23 -18.36
N ALA A 585 -10.27 -19.68 -17.16
CA ALA A 585 -8.96 -19.41 -16.56
C ALA A 585 -7.80 -19.76 -17.51
N GLY A 586 -7.82 -20.93 -18.19
CA GLY A 586 -6.79 -21.31 -19.17
C GLY A 586 -6.73 -20.39 -20.40
N SER A 587 -7.86 -19.77 -20.79
CA SER A 587 -7.86 -18.77 -21.86
C SER A 587 -7.22 -17.45 -21.40
N PHE A 588 -7.44 -17.05 -20.13
CA PHE A 588 -6.87 -15.81 -19.58
C PHE A 588 -5.34 -15.80 -19.51
N GLU A 589 -4.68 -16.91 -19.68
CA GLU A 589 -3.22 -16.96 -19.85
C GLU A 589 -2.75 -16.24 -21.13
N MET A 590 -3.65 -15.99 -22.10
CA MET A 590 -3.37 -15.47 -23.44
C MET A 590 -4.23 -14.26 -23.82
N THR A 591 -4.85 -13.56 -22.87
CA THR A 591 -5.87 -12.53 -23.17
C THR A 591 -5.42 -11.10 -22.89
N TYR A 592 -4.15 -10.90 -22.56
CA TYR A 592 -3.62 -9.62 -22.10
C TYR A 592 -3.26 -8.63 -23.22
N ASN A 593 -3.27 -9.05 -24.49
CA ASN A 593 -2.82 -8.21 -25.60
C ASN A 593 -3.89 -7.18 -26.00
N PRO A 594 -3.57 -5.87 -26.03
CA PRO A 594 -4.53 -4.83 -26.37
C PRO A 594 -4.95 -4.83 -27.84
N ASN A 595 -4.21 -5.52 -28.73
CA ASN A 595 -4.53 -5.61 -30.15
C ASN A 595 -5.61 -6.67 -30.46
N ASP A 596 -5.98 -7.49 -29.47
CA ASP A 596 -7.08 -8.41 -29.58
C ASP A 596 -8.43 -7.69 -29.32
N CYS A 597 -9.46 -8.15 -30.03
CA CYS A 597 -10.83 -7.70 -29.78
C CYS A 597 -11.28 -8.02 -28.34
N ALA A 598 -12.28 -7.31 -27.83
CA ALA A 598 -12.80 -7.49 -26.48
C ALA A 598 -13.22 -8.94 -26.22
N GLU A 599 -13.86 -9.60 -27.17
CA GLU A 599 -14.33 -11.00 -27.08
C GLU A 599 -13.16 -11.97 -26.86
N THR A 600 -12.09 -11.84 -27.65
CA THR A 600 -10.86 -12.65 -27.47
C THR A 600 -10.24 -12.38 -26.10
N ARG A 601 -10.20 -11.12 -25.67
CA ARG A 601 -9.68 -10.73 -24.35
C ARG A 601 -10.55 -11.27 -23.21
N TRP A 602 -11.83 -11.61 -23.46
CA TRP A 602 -12.70 -12.32 -22.50
C TRP A 602 -12.69 -13.83 -22.68
N GLY A 603 -11.81 -14.35 -23.55
CA GLY A 603 -11.64 -15.79 -23.77
C GLY A 603 -12.82 -16.43 -24.50
N ALA A 604 -13.53 -15.67 -25.35
CA ALA A 604 -14.59 -16.20 -26.18
C ALA A 604 -14.05 -17.30 -27.11
N ALA A 605 -14.80 -18.40 -27.23
CA ALA A 605 -14.40 -19.49 -28.11
C ALA A 605 -14.46 -19.05 -29.58
N PRO A 606 -13.45 -19.37 -30.41
CA PRO A 606 -13.50 -19.08 -31.84
C PRO A 606 -14.76 -19.63 -32.49
N GLY A 607 -15.42 -18.82 -33.32
CA GLY A 607 -16.66 -19.23 -34.03
C GLY A 607 -17.94 -19.21 -33.19
N SER A 608 -17.86 -18.86 -31.89
CA SER A 608 -19.04 -18.68 -31.03
C SER A 608 -19.85 -17.43 -31.40
N ALA A 609 -21.11 -17.40 -30.98
CA ALA A 609 -21.95 -16.20 -31.09
C ALA A 609 -21.33 -14.99 -30.35
N GLU A 610 -20.65 -15.21 -29.26
CA GLU A 610 -19.89 -14.19 -28.52
C GLU A 610 -18.80 -13.57 -29.38
N ALA A 611 -17.99 -14.41 -30.06
CA ALA A 611 -16.88 -13.98 -30.91
C ALA A 611 -17.29 -13.40 -32.26
N SER A 612 -18.58 -13.44 -32.63
CA SER A 612 -19.07 -13.08 -33.97
C SER A 612 -18.79 -11.61 -34.36
N THR A 613 -18.63 -10.73 -33.38
CA THR A 613 -18.37 -9.28 -33.58
C THR A 613 -16.87 -8.94 -33.59
N CYS A 614 -16.00 -9.90 -33.29
CA CYS A 614 -14.55 -9.69 -33.29
C CYS A 614 -14.01 -9.29 -34.66
N ARG A 615 -13.25 -8.19 -34.75
CA ARG A 615 -12.68 -7.65 -35.99
C ARG A 615 -11.18 -7.36 -35.89
N ALA A 616 -10.58 -7.49 -34.71
CA ALA A 616 -9.18 -7.21 -34.48
C ALA A 616 -8.50 -8.40 -33.78
N GLN A 617 -7.29 -8.70 -34.22
CA GLN A 617 -6.45 -9.73 -33.60
C GLN A 617 -5.02 -9.22 -33.48
N ALA A 618 -4.34 -9.64 -32.42
CA ALA A 618 -2.92 -9.37 -32.24
C ALA A 618 -2.12 -9.93 -33.43
N PRO A 619 -1.07 -9.23 -33.89
CA PRO A 619 -0.17 -9.72 -34.92
C PRO A 619 0.34 -11.13 -34.61
N ALA A 620 0.55 -11.96 -35.66
CA ALA A 620 0.95 -13.36 -35.50
C ALA A 620 2.25 -13.52 -34.69
N GLU A 621 3.22 -12.63 -34.90
CA GLU A 621 4.47 -12.61 -34.14
C GLU A 621 4.28 -12.32 -32.64
N GLN A 622 3.32 -11.43 -32.29
CA GLN A 622 2.97 -11.16 -30.90
C GLN A 622 2.28 -12.38 -30.28
N ARG A 623 1.39 -13.05 -31.01
CA ARG A 623 0.77 -14.30 -30.54
C ARG A 623 1.78 -15.40 -30.28
N ALA A 624 2.77 -15.57 -31.17
CA ALA A 624 3.85 -16.54 -30.97
C ALA A 624 4.66 -16.23 -29.69
N ARG A 625 4.95 -14.95 -29.43
CA ARG A 625 5.59 -14.54 -28.17
C ARG A 625 4.70 -14.81 -26.95
N MET A 626 3.40 -14.54 -27.04
CA MET A 626 2.45 -14.84 -25.96
C MET A 626 2.43 -16.34 -25.63
N GLU A 627 2.47 -17.23 -26.61
CA GLU A 627 2.59 -18.68 -26.37
C GLU A 627 3.87 -19.02 -25.61
N THR A 628 4.99 -18.40 -25.95
CA THR A 628 6.26 -18.56 -25.21
C THR A 628 6.14 -18.09 -23.75
N TYR A 629 5.35 -17.05 -23.49
CA TYR A 629 5.19 -16.46 -22.16
C TYR A 629 4.06 -17.09 -21.34
N ARG A 630 3.25 -17.96 -21.95
CA ARG A 630 2.10 -18.58 -21.31
C ARG A 630 2.44 -19.27 -19.99
N GLY A 631 3.65 -19.87 -19.89
CA GLY A 631 4.15 -20.51 -18.69
C GLY A 631 4.15 -19.61 -17.45
N TRP A 632 4.38 -18.32 -17.61
CA TRP A 632 4.35 -17.39 -16.48
C TRP A 632 2.95 -17.25 -15.88
N PHE A 633 1.94 -17.24 -16.73
CA PHE A 633 0.54 -17.15 -16.30
C PHE A 633 0.04 -18.47 -15.71
N SER A 634 0.38 -19.61 -16.34
CA SER A 634 -0.01 -20.93 -15.82
C SER A 634 0.66 -21.25 -14.47
N GLU A 635 1.88 -20.75 -14.24
CA GLU A 635 2.60 -20.89 -12.98
C GLU A 635 2.30 -19.79 -11.97
N ARG A 636 1.44 -18.80 -12.31
CA ARG A 636 1.06 -17.67 -11.43
C ARG A 636 2.25 -16.83 -10.96
N ARG A 637 3.26 -16.69 -11.78
CA ARG A 637 4.47 -15.91 -11.47
C ARG A 637 4.89 -15.01 -12.63
N ARG A 638 5.69 -14.01 -12.34
CA ARG A 638 6.39 -13.22 -13.36
C ARG A 638 7.80 -13.80 -13.56
N PRO A 639 8.41 -13.60 -14.74
CA PRO A 639 9.82 -13.93 -14.93
C PRO A 639 10.69 -13.07 -14.04
N ALA A 640 11.88 -13.57 -13.72
CA ALA A 640 12.93 -12.74 -13.13
C ALA A 640 13.33 -11.61 -14.11
N ARG A 641 13.75 -10.48 -13.56
CA ARG A 641 14.32 -9.39 -14.35
C ARG A 641 15.64 -9.82 -14.97
N LYS A 642 15.84 -9.46 -16.23
CA LYS A 642 17.12 -9.67 -16.93
C LYS A 642 18.23 -8.76 -16.39
#